data_9ea3e8263b4152d1a724d08f1c9dbcc6
#
_entry.id   9ea3e8263b4152d1a724d08f1c9dbcc6
#
_cell.length_a   1.000
_cell.length_b   1.000
_cell.length_c   1.000
_cell.angle_alpha   90.00
_cell.angle_beta   90.00
_cell.angle_gamma   90.00
#
_symmetry.space_group_name_H-M   'P 1'
#
loop_
_entity.id
_entity.type
_entity.pdbx_description
1 polymer ?
#
loop_
_entity_poly.entity_id
_entity_poly.type
_entity_poly.pdbx_seq_one_letter_code
_entity_poly.pdbx_strand_id
1 'polypeptide(L)'
;MKKIYSILLIASTLFFFACQQEEKLAGEETGYLRLSINEDVSTNARADVPANYDAEKIGVQILNAEGKVQESLEPWVIGTAKQIELPVGTYTLKASSAGWDGQAAGFDIPYYTGSKEVTITAGAELKKTITCTLANVKVSTVLYPELLEKVSNVTVKVYDDSETYSVLFSKTTQDAAYFPVVDALYADITIVSDKGTNTLEKQQLCNAEGTINARDHYILNIKPQDSGNSQISVEVDPTTHEYTYTFSMSTKPSESVTLSAGAWDRLAYLQATDIVTGTGVSMEGIKFQYREKTATAAQAESEVEETWNDVVTTSEADNKYTAMLTGLTASTTYEYRVVNAEGVQIGTVQTFTTDTIEPKTTLYNGNFDGWYKLNDKTWYPVVEEDVDPDVKDSEGNIFSFWDSGNAGTSIMSKNPTAPEDVDVNTAGGKAGVLISQYVGIKALGMGKFAAGNVFTGHFCKANMSTYQARILFGQPFTSRPVQLKGSFKYNRGTTIDNSTTEDGDYKSILEATGGDLCSIYIALVDNEGIDYEGHKYAYEVNGDLSGDDVGNFKYKRAIDFSEKNSHVIAYGSITDEEAKGTGEWQDFTINLEYRDMGRKPKYIIIVASASKYGDYFTGSEGSTLYVDDFSLVYEGTPSVWKNK
;
A
#
# COMPACT_ATOMS: atom_id res chain seq x y z
N MET A 1 61.80 -29.60 25.44
CA MET A 1 63.02 -28.87 25.83
C MET A 1 62.97 -27.48 25.27
N LYS A 2 63.20 -26.52 26.17
CA LYS A 2 63.49 -25.11 25.98
C LYS A 2 62.42 -24.20 25.38
N LYS A 3 61.86 -23.48 26.32
CA LYS A 3 61.12 -22.21 26.30
C LYS A 3 61.95 -21.12 25.64
N ILE A 4 61.29 -20.23 24.89
CA ILE A 4 61.77 -18.87 24.68
C ILE A 4 60.55 -17.95 24.87
N TYR A 5 60.62 -17.17 25.95
CA TYR A 5 59.72 -16.06 26.26
C TYR A 5 60.10 -14.85 25.39
N SER A 6 59.16 -14.27 24.67
CA SER A 6 59.27 -12.91 24.18
C SER A 6 58.44 -12.01 25.05
N ILE A 7 59.08 -11.18 25.82
CA ILE A 7 58.53 -10.13 26.66
C ILE A 7 58.16 -8.96 25.73
N LEU A 8 56.85 -8.68 25.67
CA LEU A 8 56.38 -7.44 25.04
C LEU A 8 56.43 -6.36 26.13
N LEU A 9 57.31 -5.41 25.97
CA LEU A 9 57.51 -4.26 26.82
C LEU A 9 56.41 -3.23 26.50
N ILE A 10 55.37 -3.15 27.35
CA ILE A 10 54.43 -2.03 27.30
C ILE A 10 55.11 -0.87 28.05
N ALA A 11 55.58 0.11 27.25
CA ALA A 11 56.00 1.37 27.81
C ALA A 11 54.79 2.21 28.20
N SER A 12 54.31 2.11 29.43
CA SER A 12 53.44 3.10 30.04
C SER A 12 54.30 4.36 30.33
N THR A 13 54.21 5.36 29.51
CA THR A 13 54.74 6.69 29.83
C THR A 13 53.83 7.35 30.85
N LEU A 14 54.17 7.09 32.12
CA LEU A 14 53.74 7.93 33.22
C LEU A 14 54.50 9.27 33.06
N PHE A 15 53.79 10.32 32.62
CA PHE A 15 54.28 11.68 32.71
C PHE A 15 54.35 12.06 34.20
N PHE A 16 55.54 11.95 34.76
CA PHE A 16 55.88 12.68 35.99
C PHE A 16 56.05 14.14 35.62
N PHE A 17 55.10 14.98 35.99
CA PHE A 17 55.33 16.42 36.08
C PHE A 17 56.35 16.69 37.16
N ALA A 18 57.63 16.77 36.77
CA ALA A 18 58.62 17.41 37.63
C ALA A 18 58.56 18.90 37.34
N CYS A 19 58.03 19.68 38.24
CA CYS A 19 58.30 21.11 38.26
C CYS A 19 59.80 21.30 38.40
N GLN A 20 60.52 21.48 37.31
CA GLN A 20 61.85 22.13 37.37
C GLN A 20 61.59 23.63 37.29
N GLN A 21 61.59 24.26 38.45
CA GLN A 21 61.86 25.68 38.56
C GLN A 21 63.32 25.85 38.09
N GLU A 22 63.56 26.24 36.82
CA GLU A 22 64.89 26.69 36.42
C GLU A 22 65.18 27.99 37.17
N GLU A 23 66.27 27.99 37.96
CA GLU A 23 66.79 29.21 38.58
C GLU A 23 67.01 30.24 37.49
N LYS A 24 66.32 31.40 37.57
CA LYS A 24 66.60 32.55 36.70
C LYS A 24 68.06 32.94 36.85
N LEU A 25 68.82 32.76 35.76
CA LEU A 25 70.16 33.35 35.68
C LEU A 25 70.04 34.86 35.85
N ALA A 26 70.73 35.39 36.83
CA ALA A 26 70.74 36.81 37.12
C ALA A 26 71.29 37.56 35.92
N GLY A 27 70.45 38.24 35.09
CA GLY A 27 70.85 39.05 33.97
C GLY A 27 69.95 38.97 32.71
N GLU A 28 68.96 38.10 32.61
CA GLU A 28 68.06 38.09 31.47
C GLU A 28 67.00 39.22 31.58
N GLU A 29 66.92 40.06 30.56
CA GLU A 29 65.87 41.09 30.46
C GLU A 29 64.50 40.40 30.24
N THR A 30 63.47 40.78 31.01
CA THR A 30 62.12 40.24 30.95
C THR A 30 61.12 41.28 30.46
N GLY A 31 60.01 40.85 29.85
CA GLY A 31 58.85 41.63 29.53
C GLY A 31 57.57 40.91 29.99
N TYR A 32 56.42 41.53 29.84
CA TYR A 32 55.14 41.03 30.33
C TYR A 32 54.17 40.75 29.15
N LEU A 33 53.65 39.53 29.12
CA LEU A 33 52.59 39.12 28.21
C LEU A 33 51.28 39.15 28.98
N ARG A 34 50.35 40.00 28.55
CA ARG A 34 48.96 39.95 29.00
C ARG A 34 48.16 39.19 27.97
N LEU A 35 47.86 37.93 28.24
CA LEU A 35 47.20 37.00 27.38
C LEU A 35 45.72 36.86 27.71
N SER A 36 44.86 36.90 26.73
CA SER A 36 43.45 36.50 26.80
C SER A 36 43.15 35.46 25.73
N ILE A 37 42.23 34.55 26.04
CA ILE A 37 41.75 33.52 25.11
C ILE A 37 40.30 33.81 24.80
N ASN A 38 39.99 33.90 23.54
CA ASN A 38 38.61 33.92 23.02
C ASN A 38 38.39 32.65 22.21
N GLU A 39 37.22 32.09 22.30
CA GLU A 39 36.75 31.04 21.44
C GLU A 39 35.90 31.66 20.34
N ASP A 40 36.27 31.43 19.09
CA ASP A 40 35.44 31.77 17.94
C ASP A 40 34.51 30.59 17.66
N VAL A 41 33.35 30.57 18.34
CA VAL A 41 32.22 29.72 18.03
C VAL A 41 31.43 30.34 16.87
N SER A 42 32.10 30.87 15.85
CA SER A 42 31.42 31.48 14.70
C SER A 42 30.85 30.47 13.72
N THR A 43 30.04 29.61 14.20
CA THR A 43 28.79 29.26 13.59
C THR A 43 27.75 30.08 14.32
N ASN A 44 26.93 30.85 13.67
CA ASN A 44 26.05 31.85 14.19
C ASN A 44 24.97 31.34 15.18
N ALA A 45 25.30 30.43 16.07
CA ALA A 45 24.41 29.98 17.12
C ALA A 45 25.22 29.50 18.33
N ARG A 46 25.17 30.28 19.37
CA ARG A 46 25.46 29.86 20.74
C ARG A 46 24.64 28.62 21.21
N ALA A 47 23.84 28.06 20.32
CA ALA A 47 23.01 26.89 20.55
C ALA A 47 23.71 25.56 20.18
N ASP A 48 24.85 25.58 19.52
CA ASP A 48 25.54 24.39 19.00
C ASP A 48 26.79 24.00 19.78
N VAL A 49 27.08 24.64 20.90
CA VAL A 49 28.09 24.12 21.84
C VAL A 49 27.45 22.96 22.58
N PRO A 50 28.00 21.73 22.49
CA PRO A 50 27.45 20.58 23.20
C PRO A 50 27.23 20.88 24.67
N ALA A 51 26.12 20.42 25.26
CA ALA A 51 25.80 20.68 26.66
C ALA A 51 26.88 20.22 27.66
N ASN A 52 27.77 19.33 27.20
CA ASN A 52 28.91 18.79 27.98
C ASN A 52 30.23 19.49 27.67
N TYR A 53 30.26 20.50 26.81
CA TYR A 53 31.47 21.24 26.51
C TYR A 53 31.81 22.14 27.72
N ASP A 54 32.99 21.95 28.25
CA ASP A 54 33.48 22.69 29.40
C ASP A 54 34.51 23.71 28.95
N ALA A 55 34.15 24.98 28.97
CA ALA A 55 35.03 26.09 28.59
C ALA A 55 36.24 26.18 29.53
N GLU A 56 36.20 25.61 30.73
CA GLU A 56 37.34 25.57 31.66
C GLU A 56 38.40 24.54 31.21
N LYS A 57 38.12 23.69 30.26
CA LYS A 57 39.07 22.70 29.73
C LYS A 57 39.91 23.20 28.55
N ILE A 58 40.19 24.48 28.45
CA ILE A 58 41.17 25.04 27.52
C ILE A 58 42.56 25.03 28.17
N GLY A 59 43.49 24.43 27.48
CA GLY A 59 44.93 24.47 27.85
C GLY A 59 45.68 25.48 27.03
N VAL A 60 46.67 26.17 27.62
CA VAL A 60 47.54 27.10 26.92
C VAL A 60 48.99 26.68 27.15
N GLN A 61 49.75 26.58 26.08
CA GLN A 61 51.17 26.34 26.08
C GLN A 61 51.92 27.54 25.45
N ILE A 62 52.96 27.97 26.09
CA ILE A 62 53.89 28.99 25.58
C ILE A 62 55.19 28.29 25.20
N LEU A 63 55.49 28.25 23.92
CA LEU A 63 56.72 27.59 23.42
C LEU A 63 57.75 28.64 22.99
N ASN A 64 59.02 28.38 23.30
CA ASN A 64 60.11 29.22 22.82
C ASN A 64 60.41 28.98 21.32
N ALA A 65 61.44 29.69 20.80
CA ALA A 65 61.80 29.62 19.40
C ALA A 65 62.21 28.20 18.92
N GLU A 66 62.72 27.38 19.86
CA GLU A 66 63.08 25.98 19.58
C GLU A 66 61.88 25.03 19.70
N GLY A 67 60.66 25.54 19.99
CA GLY A 67 59.47 24.74 20.16
C GLY A 67 59.36 24.04 21.51
N LYS A 68 60.19 24.39 22.49
CA LYS A 68 60.16 23.85 23.86
C LYS A 68 59.12 24.62 24.71
N VAL A 69 58.28 23.91 25.43
CA VAL A 69 57.29 24.51 26.34
C VAL A 69 58.01 25.25 27.47
N GLN A 70 57.75 26.55 27.59
CA GLN A 70 58.23 27.41 28.67
C GLN A 70 57.20 27.54 29.80
N GLU A 71 55.92 27.55 29.44
CA GLU A 71 54.82 27.68 30.36
C GLU A 71 53.62 26.83 29.87
N SER A 72 52.95 26.18 30.83
CA SER A 72 51.71 25.43 30.55
C SER A 72 50.65 25.83 31.58
N LEU A 73 49.52 26.30 31.07
CA LEU A 73 48.44 26.85 31.88
C LEU A 73 47.15 26.08 31.63
N GLU A 74 46.74 25.29 32.55
CA GLU A 74 45.49 24.53 32.55
C GLU A 74 44.83 24.52 33.95
N PRO A 75 43.52 24.65 34.06
CA PRO A 75 42.58 25.12 33.06
C PRO A 75 42.62 26.62 32.88
N TRP A 76 42.22 27.10 31.66
CA TRP A 76 42.10 28.51 31.39
C TRP A 76 40.65 28.87 31.18
N VAL A 77 40.18 29.90 31.91
CA VAL A 77 38.79 30.40 31.76
C VAL A 77 38.73 31.38 30.58
N ILE A 78 37.92 31.03 29.56
CA ILE A 78 37.74 31.86 28.35
C ILE A 78 37.21 33.26 28.74
N GLY A 79 37.72 34.31 28.07
CA GLY A 79 37.37 35.69 28.33
C GLY A 79 38.12 36.32 29.51
N THR A 80 38.92 35.56 30.28
CA THR A 80 39.79 36.11 31.28
C THR A 80 41.17 36.50 30.70
N ALA A 81 41.89 37.37 31.37
CA ALA A 81 43.25 37.73 31.00
C ALA A 81 44.23 37.43 32.15
N LYS A 82 45.37 36.84 31.82
CA LYS A 82 46.47 36.61 32.79
C LYS A 82 47.71 37.39 32.32
N GLN A 83 48.48 37.86 33.29
CA GLN A 83 49.78 38.46 33.04
C GLN A 83 50.88 37.43 33.34
N ILE A 84 51.74 37.23 32.39
CA ILE A 84 52.83 36.24 32.42
C ILE A 84 54.14 36.96 32.15
N GLU A 85 55.11 36.76 32.99
CA GLU A 85 56.45 37.29 32.83
C GLU A 85 57.31 36.28 32.07
N LEU A 86 57.91 36.73 30.94
CA LEU A 86 58.74 35.90 30.08
C LEU A 86 60.06 36.61 29.74
N PRO A 87 61.16 35.87 29.58
CA PRO A 87 62.38 36.40 29.02
C PRO A 87 62.16 37.07 27.64
N VAL A 88 63.01 38.02 27.29
CA VAL A 88 63.01 38.65 25.95
C VAL A 88 63.24 37.56 24.91
N GLY A 89 62.35 37.49 23.89
CA GLY A 89 62.43 36.48 22.85
C GLY A 89 61.13 36.33 22.04
N THR A 90 61.16 35.43 21.04
CA THR A 90 59.97 35.05 20.26
C THR A 90 59.37 33.77 20.77
N TYR A 91 58.08 33.78 20.94
CA TYR A 91 57.28 32.66 21.49
C TYR A 91 56.11 32.32 20.60
N THR A 92 55.81 31.04 20.53
CA THR A 92 54.56 30.57 19.94
C THR A 92 53.56 30.23 21.08
N LEU A 93 52.45 30.96 21.10
CA LEU A 93 51.35 30.72 21.98
C LEU A 93 50.40 29.70 21.33
N LYS A 94 50.15 28.58 21.98
CA LYS A 94 49.17 27.57 21.53
C LYS A 94 48.08 27.40 22.55
N ALA A 95 46.83 27.45 22.11
CA ALA A 95 45.67 27.12 22.94
C ALA A 95 44.87 25.98 22.28
N SER A 96 44.37 25.06 23.06
CA SER A 96 43.55 23.94 22.57
C SER A 96 42.59 23.43 23.66
N SER A 97 41.52 22.75 23.24
CA SER A 97 40.65 22.04 24.17
C SER A 97 41.50 21.10 25.03
N ALA A 98 41.43 21.24 26.39
CA ALA A 98 42.23 20.44 27.29
C ALA A 98 41.62 19.06 27.49
N GLY A 99 42.48 18.07 27.69
CA GLY A 99 42.05 16.73 28.02
C GLY A 99 41.74 15.79 26.85
N TRP A 100 41.82 16.28 25.60
CA TRP A 100 41.82 15.40 24.44
C TRP A 100 42.45 16.09 23.20
N ASP A 101 42.93 15.31 22.25
CA ASP A 101 43.81 15.75 21.18
C ASP A 101 43.12 15.92 19.82
N GLY A 102 41.79 15.74 19.76
CA GLY A 102 41.02 15.86 18.52
C GLY A 102 41.18 14.68 17.57
N GLN A 103 41.84 13.59 17.99
CA GLN A 103 42.15 12.43 17.14
C GLN A 103 41.12 11.30 17.28
N ALA A 104 39.92 11.56 17.86
CA ALA A 104 38.81 10.62 17.93
C ALA A 104 37.62 11.16 17.16
N ALA A 105 36.74 10.24 16.68
CA ALA A 105 35.42 10.57 16.17
C ALA A 105 34.35 10.20 17.19
N GLY A 106 33.31 11.02 17.35
CA GLY A 106 32.22 10.75 18.27
C GLY A 106 31.26 11.92 18.41
N PHE A 107 30.18 11.68 19.18
CA PHE A 107 29.20 12.71 19.51
C PHE A 107 29.72 13.64 20.59
N ASP A 108 29.38 14.93 20.48
CA ASP A 108 29.62 15.97 21.47
C ASP A 108 31.10 16.12 21.92
N ILE A 109 32.04 15.92 20.99
CA ILE A 109 33.48 16.04 21.24
C ILE A 109 34.18 17.06 20.31
N PRO A 110 33.79 18.34 20.29
CA PRO A 110 34.46 19.36 19.49
C PRO A 110 35.90 19.56 19.98
N TYR A 111 36.81 19.79 19.07
CA TYR A 111 38.21 20.13 19.36
C TYR A 111 38.56 21.51 18.80
N TYR A 112 38.83 22.45 19.68
CA TYR A 112 39.18 23.82 19.32
C TYR A 112 40.69 24.04 19.45
N THR A 113 41.30 24.74 18.51
CA THR A 113 42.71 25.14 18.55
C THR A 113 42.92 26.55 18.08
N GLY A 114 43.99 27.19 18.62
CA GLY A 114 44.46 28.48 18.17
C GLY A 114 45.94 28.64 18.42
N SER A 115 46.64 29.35 17.54
CA SER A 115 48.07 29.59 17.71
C SER A 115 48.44 31.03 17.28
N LYS A 116 49.40 31.62 17.96
CA LYS A 116 49.89 32.98 17.64
C LYS A 116 51.32 33.15 18.01
N GLU A 117 52.10 33.71 17.12
CA GLU A 117 53.49 34.12 17.39
C GLU A 117 53.53 35.49 18.06
N VAL A 118 54.41 35.68 19.03
CA VAL A 118 54.58 36.92 19.77
C VAL A 118 56.06 37.15 20.06
N THR A 119 56.50 38.44 20.10
CA THR A 119 57.85 38.81 20.50
C THR A 119 57.75 39.62 21.80
N ILE A 120 58.45 39.16 22.85
CA ILE A 120 58.56 39.82 24.14
C ILE A 120 59.78 40.73 24.10
N THR A 121 59.61 42.00 24.48
CA THR A 121 60.66 43.02 24.56
C THR A 121 60.83 43.46 26.01
N ALA A 122 62.07 43.85 26.36
CA ALA A 122 62.43 44.23 27.71
C ALA A 122 61.54 45.32 28.33
N GLY A 123 61.00 45.07 29.47
CA GLY A 123 60.18 46.01 30.25
C GLY A 123 58.83 46.39 29.66
N ALA A 124 58.45 45.84 28.49
CA ALA A 124 57.22 46.16 27.80
C ALA A 124 56.07 45.19 28.21
N GLU A 125 54.83 45.69 28.27
CA GLU A 125 53.63 44.87 28.38
C GLU A 125 53.05 44.65 26.97
N LEU A 126 52.96 43.40 26.53
CA LEU A 126 52.36 42.99 25.27
C LEU A 126 50.97 42.37 25.57
N LYS A 127 49.91 42.96 25.04
CA LYS A 127 48.54 42.44 25.11
C LYS A 127 48.23 41.62 23.85
N LYS A 128 47.85 40.38 24.04
CA LYS A 128 47.46 39.48 22.94
C LYS A 128 46.23 38.66 23.27
N THR A 129 45.47 38.36 22.24
CA THR A 129 44.34 37.46 22.31
C THR A 129 44.55 36.31 21.34
N ILE A 130 44.33 35.10 21.76
CA ILE A 130 44.25 33.93 20.88
C ILE A 130 42.77 33.61 20.69
N THR A 131 42.37 33.44 19.44
CA THR A 131 41.06 32.92 19.09
C THR A 131 41.22 31.46 18.71
N CYS A 132 40.52 30.57 19.43
CA CYS A 132 40.47 29.15 19.14
C CYS A 132 39.27 28.89 18.21
N THR A 133 39.53 28.19 17.11
CA THR A 133 38.50 27.78 16.13
C THR A 133 38.36 26.28 16.13
N LEU A 134 37.22 25.77 15.69
CA LEU A 134 36.99 24.32 15.58
C LEU A 134 38.04 23.72 14.63
N ALA A 135 38.74 22.71 15.09
CA ALA A 135 39.77 22.00 14.31
C ALA A 135 39.27 20.63 13.78
N ASN A 136 38.05 20.28 14.11
CA ASN A 136 37.36 19.10 13.60
C ASN A 136 36.44 19.45 12.42
N VAL A 137 35.92 18.39 11.81
CA VAL A 137 34.76 18.37 10.94
C VAL A 137 33.50 18.04 11.78
N LYS A 138 32.46 18.80 11.62
CA LYS A 138 31.15 18.56 12.28
C LYS A 138 30.20 17.88 11.29
N VAL A 139 29.46 16.86 11.74
CA VAL A 139 28.40 16.19 10.97
C VAL A 139 27.13 16.15 11.81
N SER A 140 26.00 16.50 11.22
CA SER A 140 24.68 16.42 11.85
C SER A 140 23.70 15.72 10.91
N THR A 141 22.69 15.05 11.50
CA THR A 141 21.59 14.46 10.74
C THR A 141 20.28 15.13 11.11
N VAL A 142 19.41 15.36 10.13
CA VAL A 142 18.04 15.84 10.31
C VAL A 142 17.09 14.83 9.70
N LEU A 143 16.36 14.11 10.55
CA LEU A 143 15.34 13.14 10.16
C LEU A 143 13.98 13.84 10.16
N TYR A 144 13.37 14.01 9.00
CA TYR A 144 12.09 14.71 8.89
C TYR A 144 10.94 13.89 9.47
N PRO A 145 9.96 14.51 10.16
CA PRO A 145 8.83 13.80 10.79
C PRO A 145 8.07 12.91 9.82
N GLU A 146 7.87 13.35 8.59
CA GLU A 146 7.13 12.63 7.55
C GLU A 146 7.83 11.31 7.14
N LEU A 147 9.16 11.26 7.30
CA LEU A 147 9.92 10.02 7.14
C LEU A 147 9.72 9.11 8.35
N LEU A 148 9.84 9.67 9.56
CA LEU A 148 9.80 8.93 10.82
C LEU A 148 8.46 8.20 11.05
N GLU A 149 7.37 8.73 10.49
CA GLU A 149 6.04 8.10 10.53
C GLU A 149 5.93 6.86 9.63
N LYS A 150 6.74 6.79 8.57
CA LYS A 150 6.65 5.74 7.53
C LYS A 150 7.68 4.63 7.67
N VAL A 151 8.62 4.76 8.60
CA VAL A 151 9.76 3.84 8.73
C VAL A 151 9.90 3.32 10.15
N SER A 152 10.27 2.04 10.27
CA SER A 152 10.52 1.41 11.56
C SER A 152 11.89 1.80 12.12
N ASN A 153 12.91 1.97 11.26
CA ASN A 153 14.24 2.40 11.65
C ASN A 153 14.93 3.24 10.56
N VAL A 154 15.82 4.13 11.01
CA VAL A 154 16.77 4.86 10.15
C VAL A 154 18.12 4.87 10.87
N THR A 155 19.18 4.51 10.17
CA THR A 155 20.56 4.65 10.64
C THR A 155 21.42 5.33 9.58
N VAL A 156 22.35 6.17 10.03
CA VAL A 156 23.33 6.81 9.17
C VAL A 156 24.70 6.54 9.76
N LYS A 157 25.49 5.70 9.10
CA LYS A 157 26.89 5.45 9.48
C LYS A 157 27.76 6.43 8.71
N VAL A 158 28.48 7.30 9.42
CA VAL A 158 29.49 8.20 8.83
C VAL A 158 30.87 7.67 9.19
N TYR A 159 31.77 7.59 8.21
CA TYR A 159 33.10 6.96 8.40
C TYR A 159 34.12 7.49 7.39
N ASP A 160 35.42 7.40 7.74
CA ASP A 160 36.56 7.68 6.86
C ASP A 160 36.87 6.47 5.93
N ASP A 161 37.66 6.63 4.91
CA ASP A 161 37.96 5.59 3.91
C ASP A 161 38.57 4.32 4.55
N SER A 162 39.28 4.45 5.68
CA SER A 162 39.87 3.35 6.42
C SER A 162 38.95 2.74 7.49
N GLU A 163 37.77 3.32 7.70
CA GLU A 163 36.84 3.04 8.80
C GLU A 163 37.48 3.15 10.20
N THR A 164 38.60 3.86 10.32
CA THR A 164 39.25 4.15 11.61
C THR A 164 38.36 5.07 12.45
N TYR A 165 37.72 6.03 11.80
CA TYR A 165 36.78 6.97 12.41
C TYR A 165 35.37 6.65 11.90
N SER A 166 34.50 6.21 12.82
CA SER A 166 33.14 5.82 12.45
C SER A 166 32.14 6.21 13.54
N VAL A 167 31.02 6.85 13.14
CA VAL A 167 29.92 7.24 14.04
C VAL A 167 28.61 6.80 13.42
N LEU A 168 27.71 6.23 14.25
CA LEU A 168 26.41 5.74 13.83
C LEU A 168 25.29 6.62 14.43
N PHE A 169 24.66 7.41 13.59
CA PHE A 169 23.41 8.12 13.91
C PHE A 169 22.22 7.18 13.81
N SER A 170 21.19 7.44 14.60
CA SER A 170 19.97 6.65 14.64
C SER A 170 18.75 7.54 14.85
N LYS A 171 17.57 6.94 14.82
CA LYS A 171 16.30 7.60 15.13
C LYS A 171 16.31 8.32 16.49
N THR A 172 17.09 7.80 17.44
CA THR A 172 17.17 8.28 18.84
C THR A 172 18.46 9.03 19.16
N THR A 173 19.46 9.00 18.28
CA THR A 173 20.76 9.64 18.49
C THR A 173 21.04 10.53 17.27
N GLN A 174 20.72 11.81 17.40
CA GLN A 174 20.83 12.83 16.35
C GLN A 174 21.75 13.99 16.78
N ASP A 175 22.50 13.83 17.89
CA ASP A 175 23.47 14.82 18.35
C ASP A 175 24.55 15.02 17.28
N ALA A 176 25.24 16.16 17.29
CA ALA A 176 26.30 16.42 16.34
C ALA A 176 27.51 15.53 16.61
N ALA A 177 28.03 14.88 15.58
CA ALA A 177 29.28 14.13 15.65
C ALA A 177 30.44 14.96 15.09
N TYR A 178 31.63 14.72 15.64
CA TYR A 178 32.87 15.40 15.25
C TYR A 178 33.89 14.37 14.80
N PHE A 179 34.63 14.71 13.72
CA PHE A 179 35.65 13.86 13.13
C PHE A 179 36.95 14.63 13.01
N PRO A 180 38.12 14.00 13.18
CA PRO A 180 39.37 14.60 12.69
C PRO A 180 39.26 14.98 11.21
N VAL A 181 40.07 15.94 10.79
CA VAL A 181 40.19 16.23 9.35
C VAL A 181 40.85 15.02 8.69
N VAL A 182 40.19 14.44 7.72
CA VAL A 182 40.59 13.24 6.97
C VAL A 182 40.53 13.53 5.46
N ASP A 183 41.12 12.65 4.66
CA ASP A 183 41.12 12.83 3.20
C ASP A 183 39.75 12.63 2.58
N ALA A 184 38.91 11.76 3.17
CA ALA A 184 37.57 11.50 2.72
C ALA A 184 36.64 11.05 3.88
N LEU A 185 35.38 11.48 3.85
CA LEU A 185 34.28 10.97 4.68
C LEU A 185 33.18 10.43 3.79
N TYR A 186 32.56 9.37 4.24
CA TYR A 186 31.43 8.71 3.57
C TYR A 186 30.27 8.55 4.52
N ALA A 187 29.07 8.44 3.94
CA ALA A 187 27.86 8.13 4.68
C ALA A 187 27.14 6.92 4.04
N ASP A 188 26.79 5.92 4.86
CA ASP A 188 25.84 4.87 4.52
C ASP A 188 24.52 5.16 5.22
N ILE A 189 23.44 5.22 4.46
CA ILE A 189 22.10 5.53 4.98
C ILE A 189 21.25 4.28 4.82
N THR A 190 20.76 3.71 5.92
CA THR A 190 19.89 2.53 5.92
C THR A 190 18.52 2.90 6.47
N ILE A 191 17.47 2.60 5.71
CA ILE A 191 16.08 2.83 6.06
C ILE A 191 15.34 1.50 6.07
N VAL A 192 14.64 1.22 7.17
CA VAL A 192 13.80 0.03 7.35
C VAL A 192 12.34 0.47 7.41
N SER A 193 11.52 -0.07 6.52
CA SER A 193 10.07 0.15 6.48
C SER A 193 9.31 -1.18 6.47
N ASP A 194 8.00 -1.13 6.44
CA ASP A 194 7.12 -2.28 6.21
C ASP A 194 7.34 -2.95 4.83
N LYS A 195 7.95 -2.20 3.89
CA LYS A 195 8.28 -2.67 2.52
C LYS A 195 9.69 -3.24 2.38
N GLY A 196 10.46 -3.30 3.45
CA GLY A 196 11.81 -3.85 3.48
C GLY A 196 12.89 -2.87 3.93
N THR A 197 14.14 -3.28 3.74
CA THR A 197 15.35 -2.48 4.09
C THR A 197 15.98 -1.94 2.83
N ASN A 198 16.25 -0.65 2.81
CA ASN A 198 16.98 0.04 1.75
C ASN A 198 18.25 0.66 2.32
N THR A 199 19.38 0.48 1.63
CA THR A 199 20.67 1.08 2.00
C THR A 199 21.23 1.86 0.83
N LEU A 200 21.65 3.10 1.10
CA LEU A 200 22.45 3.93 0.21
C LEU A 200 23.87 3.93 0.75
N GLU A 201 24.78 3.30 0.02
CA GLU A 201 26.13 3.06 0.51
C GLU A 201 27.13 4.06 -0.08
N LYS A 202 28.19 4.33 0.68
CA LYS A 202 29.41 5.07 0.29
C LYS A 202 29.13 6.43 -0.39
N GLN A 203 28.25 7.24 0.22
CA GLN A 203 28.01 8.61 -0.24
C GLN A 203 29.12 9.52 0.27
N GLN A 204 29.94 10.07 -0.62
CA GLN A 204 31.05 10.92 -0.24
C GLN A 204 30.57 12.27 0.28
N LEU A 205 31.10 12.70 1.41
CA LEU A 205 30.91 14.02 2.00
C LEU A 205 32.16 14.84 1.72
N CYS A 206 32.04 15.94 1.01
CA CYS A 206 33.15 16.85 0.70
C CYS A 206 32.63 18.24 0.35
N ASN A 207 33.46 19.26 0.37
CA ASN A 207 33.15 20.59 -0.12
C ASN A 207 33.11 20.65 -1.66
N ALA A 208 32.88 21.83 -2.24
CA ALA A 208 32.82 22.01 -3.69
C ALA A 208 34.15 21.69 -4.42
N GLU A 209 35.27 21.73 -3.71
CA GLU A 209 36.60 21.41 -4.22
C GLU A 209 36.96 19.91 -4.07
N GLY A 210 36.05 19.11 -3.48
CA GLY A 210 36.29 17.69 -3.24
C GLY A 210 37.17 17.40 -2.02
N THR A 211 37.37 18.38 -1.13
CA THR A 211 38.20 18.28 0.07
C THR A 211 37.37 18.34 1.34
N ILE A 212 37.99 18.00 2.47
CA ILE A 212 37.43 18.12 3.81
C ILE A 212 38.35 19.03 4.62
N ASN A 213 37.79 20.07 5.24
CA ASN A 213 38.56 21.04 5.99
C ASN A 213 38.07 21.12 7.44
N ALA A 214 38.95 21.57 8.33
CA ALA A 214 38.53 21.98 9.66
C ALA A 214 37.45 23.06 9.55
N ARG A 215 36.44 22.98 10.44
CA ARG A 215 35.26 23.87 10.49
C ARG A 215 34.18 23.53 9.45
N ASP A 216 34.39 22.56 8.55
CA ASP A 216 33.30 22.09 7.68
C ASP A 216 32.19 21.48 8.52
N HIS A 217 30.93 21.81 8.21
CA HIS A 217 29.75 21.25 8.81
C HIS A 217 28.88 20.61 7.75
N TYR A 218 28.73 19.29 7.80
CA TYR A 218 27.90 18.50 6.90
C TYR A 218 26.57 18.20 7.57
N ILE A 219 25.45 18.72 7.02
CA ILE A 219 24.10 18.47 7.51
C ILE A 219 23.40 17.51 6.55
N LEU A 220 23.12 16.31 7.03
CA LEU A 220 22.47 15.24 6.27
C LEU A 220 20.97 15.31 6.50
N ASN A 221 20.22 15.97 5.60
CA ASN A 221 18.76 16.07 5.66
C ASN A 221 18.13 14.84 4.99
N ILE A 222 17.39 14.04 5.76
CA ILE A 222 16.77 12.79 5.30
C ILE A 222 15.27 12.95 5.33
N LYS A 223 14.65 13.14 4.15
CA LYS A 223 13.21 13.35 3.97
C LYS A 223 12.63 12.44 2.88
N PRO A 224 11.33 12.07 2.94
CA PRO A 224 10.67 11.39 1.83
C PRO A 224 10.47 12.36 0.66
N GLN A 225 10.41 11.84 -0.57
CA GLN A 225 10.02 12.63 -1.75
C GLN A 225 8.52 12.50 -2.00
N ASP A 226 7.86 13.59 -2.42
CA ASP A 226 6.40 13.72 -2.57
C ASP A 226 5.75 12.94 -3.74
N SER A 227 6.49 12.12 -4.48
CA SER A 227 5.99 11.44 -5.69
C SER A 227 6.01 9.92 -5.65
N GLY A 228 5.70 9.31 -4.48
CA GLY A 228 5.59 7.85 -4.37
C GLY A 228 6.88 7.05 -4.48
N ASN A 229 7.97 7.69 -4.90
CA ASN A 229 9.34 7.17 -4.85
C ASN A 229 10.05 7.87 -3.70
N SER A 230 10.64 7.11 -2.77
CA SER A 230 11.43 7.70 -1.68
C SER A 230 12.71 8.30 -2.25
N GLN A 231 12.77 9.61 -2.44
CA GLN A 231 14.03 10.33 -2.68
C GLN A 231 14.53 10.91 -1.36
N ILE A 232 15.78 10.69 -1.03
CA ILE A 232 16.42 11.31 0.11
C ILE A 232 17.31 12.43 -0.44
N SER A 233 17.02 13.67 -0.06
CA SER A 233 17.90 14.82 -0.34
C SER A 233 18.66 15.20 0.92
N VAL A 234 19.96 15.45 0.77
CA VAL A 234 20.80 15.96 1.82
C VAL A 234 21.10 17.42 1.48
N GLU A 235 20.73 18.35 2.36
CA GLU A 235 20.91 19.78 2.17
C GLU A 235 21.95 20.31 3.15
N VAL A 236 22.83 21.21 2.71
CA VAL A 236 23.94 21.77 3.47
C VAL A 236 23.88 23.30 3.36
N ASP A 237 24.03 24.03 4.45
CA ASP A 237 23.97 25.50 4.49
C ASP A 237 25.33 26.12 4.17
N PRO A 238 25.45 27.05 3.19
CA PRO A 238 26.73 27.62 2.73
C PRO A 238 27.31 28.69 3.66
N THR A 239 26.63 29.15 4.72
CA THR A 239 27.11 30.26 5.57
C THR A 239 28.15 29.85 6.61
N THR A 240 28.35 28.55 6.83
CA THR A 240 29.33 27.97 7.75
C THR A 240 30.17 26.87 7.09
N HIS A 241 30.52 26.97 5.81
CA HIS A 241 31.01 25.85 5.02
C HIS A 241 30.02 24.67 5.05
N GLU A 242 28.73 24.97 5.07
CA GLU A 242 27.69 23.95 5.01
C GLU A 242 27.47 23.52 3.56
N TYR A 243 27.54 22.23 3.28
CA TYR A 243 27.44 21.67 1.93
C TYR A 243 26.17 20.84 1.77
N THR A 244 25.39 21.14 0.71
CA THR A 244 24.19 20.37 0.37
C THR A 244 24.54 19.22 -0.55
N TYR A 245 24.23 18.00 -0.13
CA TYR A 245 24.25 16.83 -0.98
C TYR A 245 22.83 16.36 -1.24
N THR A 246 22.38 16.46 -2.50
CA THR A 246 21.16 15.80 -2.93
C THR A 246 21.53 14.40 -3.40
N PHE A 247 21.32 13.41 -2.56
CA PHE A 247 21.38 12.02 -2.96
C PHE A 247 19.99 11.63 -3.41
N SER A 248 19.82 11.38 -4.72
CA SER A 248 18.68 10.63 -5.18
C SER A 248 18.88 9.20 -4.70
N MET A 249 18.26 8.80 -3.61
CA MET A 249 17.97 7.39 -3.44
C MET A 249 16.94 7.05 -4.50
N SER A 250 17.40 6.54 -5.63
CA SER A 250 16.64 5.50 -6.25
C SER A 250 16.52 4.42 -5.16
N THR A 251 15.38 4.31 -4.51
CA THR A 251 15.00 3.08 -3.87
C THR A 251 14.84 2.09 -5.01
N LYS A 252 15.95 1.58 -5.53
CA LYS A 252 15.93 0.26 -6.12
C LYS A 252 16.02 -0.69 -4.92
N PRO A 253 14.89 -1.30 -4.49
CA PRO A 253 15.01 -2.53 -3.77
C PRO A 253 15.86 -3.42 -4.67
N SER A 254 16.80 -4.11 -4.11
CA SER A 254 17.32 -5.32 -4.70
C SER A 254 16.11 -6.09 -5.20
N GLU A 255 15.94 -6.16 -6.51
CA GLU A 255 14.93 -6.96 -7.20
C GLU A 255 13.71 -7.32 -6.36
N SER A 256 12.65 -6.55 -6.45
CA SER A 256 11.40 -6.85 -5.76
C SER A 256 10.23 -6.92 -6.74
N VAL A 257 9.30 -7.79 -6.42
CA VAL A 257 8.03 -7.91 -7.13
C VAL A 257 6.96 -8.33 -6.12
N THR A 258 5.81 -7.69 -6.18
CA THR A 258 4.64 -8.14 -5.44
C THR A 258 3.94 -9.21 -6.27
N LEU A 259 3.97 -10.47 -5.81
CA LEU A 259 3.34 -11.61 -6.48
C LEU A 259 2.07 -12.00 -5.74
N SER A 260 1.00 -12.25 -6.49
CA SER A 260 -0.23 -12.84 -5.97
C SER A 260 -0.78 -13.90 -6.92
N ALA A 261 -1.51 -14.87 -6.36
CA ALA A 261 -2.16 -15.93 -7.09
C ALA A 261 -3.57 -16.17 -6.57
N GLY A 262 -4.57 -16.19 -7.47
CA GLY A 262 -5.93 -16.64 -7.17
C GLY A 262 -6.15 -18.01 -7.81
N ALA A 263 -6.19 -19.07 -6.98
CA ALA A 263 -6.29 -20.44 -7.48
C ALA A 263 -7.69 -21.02 -7.32
N TRP A 264 -8.13 -21.78 -8.34
CA TRP A 264 -9.31 -22.65 -8.33
C TRP A 264 -8.86 -24.12 -8.31
N ASP A 265 -9.76 -25.03 -8.57
CA ASP A 265 -9.44 -26.46 -8.59
C ASP A 265 -8.53 -26.88 -9.76
N ARG A 266 -8.64 -26.21 -10.94
CA ARG A 266 -7.90 -26.54 -12.15
C ARG A 266 -7.24 -25.38 -12.87
N LEU A 267 -7.28 -24.20 -12.29
CA LEU A 267 -6.68 -23.00 -12.85
C LEU A 267 -6.12 -22.09 -11.78
N ALA A 268 -5.22 -21.18 -12.16
CA ALA A 268 -4.77 -20.10 -11.28
C ALA A 268 -4.52 -18.83 -12.10
N TYR A 269 -4.89 -17.69 -11.54
CA TYR A 269 -4.60 -16.38 -12.07
C TYR A 269 -3.46 -15.77 -11.29
N LEU A 270 -2.34 -15.50 -11.98
CA LEU A 270 -1.13 -14.92 -11.40
C LEU A 270 -1.06 -13.44 -11.71
N GLN A 271 -0.60 -12.66 -10.74
CA GLN A 271 -0.34 -11.24 -10.91
C GLN A 271 1.04 -10.88 -10.36
N ALA A 272 1.72 -9.96 -11.04
CA ALA A 272 2.95 -9.33 -10.60
C ALA A 272 2.79 -7.81 -10.72
N THR A 273 3.02 -7.10 -9.62
CA THR A 273 2.97 -5.64 -9.53
C THR A 273 4.22 -5.13 -8.83
N ASP A 274 4.41 -3.81 -8.82
CA ASP A 274 5.51 -3.16 -8.11
C ASP A 274 6.89 -3.75 -8.48
N ILE A 275 7.06 -4.11 -9.77
CA ILE A 275 8.29 -4.73 -10.23
C ILE A 275 9.41 -3.71 -10.23
N VAL A 276 10.46 -4.01 -9.49
CA VAL A 276 11.71 -3.25 -9.43
C VAL A 276 12.86 -4.20 -9.71
N THR A 277 13.65 -3.89 -10.72
CA THR A 277 14.81 -4.69 -11.09
C THR A 277 16.11 -4.09 -10.54
N GLY A 278 17.08 -4.93 -10.23
CA GLY A 278 18.43 -4.55 -9.82
C GLY A 278 19.19 -3.75 -10.93
N THR A 279 20.32 -3.17 -10.58
CA THR A 279 21.16 -2.44 -11.55
C THR A 279 21.65 -3.41 -12.63
N GLY A 280 21.30 -3.13 -13.90
CA GLY A 280 21.69 -3.96 -15.05
C GLY A 280 20.73 -5.12 -15.37
N VAL A 281 19.66 -5.33 -14.60
CA VAL A 281 18.62 -6.32 -14.90
C VAL A 281 17.56 -5.68 -15.79
N SER A 282 17.34 -6.24 -16.98
CA SER A 282 16.37 -5.73 -17.95
C SER A 282 14.94 -6.01 -17.50
N MET A 283 14.02 -5.06 -17.76
CA MET A 283 12.57 -5.23 -17.64
C MET A 283 11.95 -5.81 -18.92
N GLU A 284 12.75 -6.08 -19.96
CA GLU A 284 12.26 -6.61 -21.21
C GLU A 284 11.87 -8.09 -21.07
N GLY A 285 10.75 -8.48 -21.68
CA GLY A 285 10.32 -9.86 -21.77
C GLY A 285 9.94 -10.50 -20.42
N ILE A 286 9.42 -9.69 -19.48
CA ILE A 286 8.90 -10.19 -18.20
C ILE A 286 7.86 -11.28 -18.44
N LYS A 287 8.05 -12.44 -17.82
CA LYS A 287 7.13 -13.58 -17.89
C LYS A 287 7.05 -14.34 -16.58
N PHE A 288 5.93 -15.04 -16.38
CA PHE A 288 5.78 -16.00 -15.31
C PHE A 288 6.34 -17.36 -15.71
N GLN A 289 6.88 -18.05 -14.71
CA GLN A 289 7.21 -19.48 -14.79
C GLN A 289 6.57 -20.19 -13.60
N TYR A 290 6.16 -21.44 -13.79
CA TYR A 290 5.59 -22.28 -12.74
C TYR A 290 6.07 -23.73 -12.84
N ARG A 291 5.93 -24.46 -11.73
CA ARG A 291 6.13 -25.91 -11.65
C ARG A 291 5.30 -26.48 -10.51
N GLU A 292 5.03 -27.77 -10.55
CA GLU A 292 4.46 -28.48 -9.41
C GLU A 292 5.52 -28.58 -8.30
N LYS A 293 5.12 -28.29 -7.06
CA LYS A 293 6.00 -28.43 -5.92
C LYS A 293 6.10 -29.89 -5.51
N THR A 294 7.20 -30.54 -5.81
CA THR A 294 7.48 -31.89 -5.32
C THR A 294 7.74 -31.87 -3.83
N ALA A 295 7.06 -32.76 -3.08
CA ALA A 295 7.37 -32.95 -1.67
C ALA A 295 8.82 -33.41 -1.56
N THR A 296 9.68 -32.66 -0.90
CA THR A 296 11.05 -33.07 -0.57
C THR A 296 10.97 -34.28 0.34
N ALA A 297 11.01 -35.47 -0.25
CA ALA A 297 11.41 -36.68 0.48
C ALA A 297 12.89 -36.47 0.86
N ALA A 298 13.16 -36.45 2.16
CA ALA A 298 14.51 -36.54 2.65
C ALA A 298 15.18 -37.75 1.98
N GLN A 299 16.31 -37.54 1.27
CA GLN A 299 17.13 -38.53 0.56
C GLN A 299 16.67 -38.86 -0.89
N ALA A 300 17.06 -38.03 -1.83
CA ALA A 300 17.44 -38.48 -3.15
C ALA A 300 18.64 -37.62 -3.61
N GLU A 301 19.82 -38.21 -3.56
CA GLU A 301 21.02 -37.80 -4.29
C GLU A 301 20.78 -38.02 -5.79
N SER A 302 20.02 -37.17 -6.42
CA SER A 302 20.12 -36.91 -7.86
C SER A 302 19.59 -35.51 -8.11
N GLU A 303 20.45 -34.64 -8.58
CA GLU A 303 20.11 -33.35 -9.16
C GLU A 303 19.25 -33.59 -10.42
N VAL A 304 17.97 -33.84 -10.26
CA VAL A 304 17.02 -33.65 -11.35
C VAL A 304 16.83 -32.15 -11.44
N GLU A 305 17.36 -31.54 -12.47
CA GLU A 305 17.13 -30.16 -12.83
C GLU A 305 15.60 -29.99 -13.00
N GLU A 306 14.93 -29.50 -11.96
CA GLU A 306 13.48 -29.28 -11.98
C GLU A 306 13.15 -28.20 -13.00
N THR A 307 12.53 -28.59 -14.10
CA THR A 307 12.21 -27.70 -15.21
C THR A 307 11.06 -26.76 -14.87
N TRP A 308 11.26 -25.47 -15.11
CA TRP A 308 10.21 -24.45 -15.04
C TRP A 308 9.43 -24.39 -16.37
N ASN A 309 8.11 -24.29 -16.29
CA ASN A 309 7.24 -24.10 -17.44
C ASN A 309 6.96 -22.61 -17.64
N ASP A 310 7.17 -22.11 -18.84
CA ASP A 310 6.82 -20.74 -19.23
C ASP A 310 5.29 -20.59 -19.34
N VAL A 311 4.78 -19.42 -18.97
CA VAL A 311 3.37 -19.06 -19.08
C VAL A 311 3.21 -17.87 -20.01
N VAL A 312 2.16 -17.89 -20.85
CA VAL A 312 1.76 -16.73 -21.63
C VAL A 312 1.40 -15.60 -20.67
N THR A 313 2.23 -14.55 -20.67
CA THR A 313 2.12 -13.42 -19.76
C THR A 313 1.62 -12.20 -20.54
N THR A 314 0.62 -11.50 -19.99
CA THR A 314 0.08 -10.25 -20.54
C THR A 314 0.66 -9.09 -19.72
N SER A 315 1.23 -8.11 -20.41
CA SER A 315 1.59 -6.82 -19.82
C SER A 315 0.36 -5.90 -19.83
N GLU A 316 0.07 -5.30 -18.69
CA GLU A 316 -1.01 -4.32 -18.50
C GLU A 316 -0.41 -2.94 -18.19
N ALA A 317 -1.24 -1.91 -17.99
CA ALA A 317 -0.78 -0.60 -17.56
C ALA A 317 -0.07 -0.68 -16.18
N ASP A 318 0.70 0.35 -15.85
CA ASP A 318 1.37 0.51 -14.55
C ASP A 318 2.34 -0.63 -14.17
N ASN A 319 3.04 -1.19 -15.16
CA ASN A 319 3.98 -2.31 -14.97
C ASN A 319 3.36 -3.54 -14.28
N LYS A 320 2.08 -3.76 -14.48
CA LYS A 320 1.37 -4.93 -14.04
C LYS A 320 1.46 -6.03 -15.10
N TYR A 321 1.78 -7.24 -14.66
CA TYR A 321 1.83 -8.43 -15.50
C TYR A 321 0.88 -9.49 -14.96
N THR A 322 0.18 -10.16 -15.85
CA THR A 322 -0.81 -11.16 -15.49
C THR A 322 -0.67 -12.42 -16.33
N ALA A 323 -1.02 -13.57 -15.77
CA ALA A 323 -1.07 -14.83 -16.49
C ALA A 323 -2.19 -15.73 -15.97
N MET A 324 -2.82 -16.49 -16.86
CA MET A 324 -3.82 -17.48 -16.52
C MET A 324 -3.22 -18.89 -16.76
N LEU A 325 -3.08 -19.66 -15.69
CA LEU A 325 -2.74 -21.07 -15.73
C LEU A 325 -4.03 -21.89 -15.86
N THR A 326 -4.03 -22.89 -16.72
CA THR A 326 -5.17 -23.81 -16.91
C THR A 326 -4.68 -25.25 -16.95
N GLY A 327 -5.58 -26.21 -16.73
CA GLY A 327 -5.24 -27.63 -16.76
C GLY A 327 -4.42 -28.12 -15.56
N LEU A 328 -4.47 -27.38 -14.45
CA LEU A 328 -3.81 -27.76 -13.20
C LEU A 328 -4.49 -28.96 -12.55
N THR A 329 -3.78 -29.64 -11.68
CA THR A 329 -4.29 -30.74 -10.84
C THR A 329 -4.90 -30.15 -9.57
N ALA A 330 -6.08 -30.60 -9.19
CA ALA A 330 -6.75 -30.15 -7.98
C ALA A 330 -5.97 -30.60 -6.71
N SER A 331 -6.09 -29.83 -5.62
CA SER A 331 -5.44 -30.09 -4.33
C SER A 331 -3.91 -30.22 -4.43
N THR A 332 -3.30 -29.52 -5.38
CA THR A 332 -1.86 -29.62 -5.68
C THR A 332 -1.19 -28.27 -5.45
N THR A 333 -0.02 -28.30 -4.82
CA THR A 333 0.77 -27.08 -4.58
C THR A 333 1.73 -26.84 -5.75
N TYR A 334 1.77 -25.62 -6.23
CA TYR A 334 2.64 -25.14 -7.29
C TYR A 334 3.56 -24.05 -6.77
N GLU A 335 4.75 -23.97 -7.33
CA GLU A 335 5.67 -22.86 -7.19
C GLU A 335 5.58 -21.99 -8.45
N TYR A 336 5.71 -20.68 -8.28
CA TYR A 336 5.76 -19.75 -9.39
C TYR A 336 6.72 -18.59 -9.12
N ARG A 337 7.25 -18.03 -10.20
CA ARG A 337 8.19 -16.91 -10.17
C ARG A 337 8.03 -16.03 -11.40
N VAL A 338 8.64 -14.84 -11.34
CA VAL A 338 8.80 -13.94 -12.49
C VAL A 338 10.25 -13.95 -12.93
N VAL A 339 10.47 -13.98 -14.26
CA VAL A 339 11.79 -13.84 -14.87
C VAL A 339 11.72 -12.83 -16.03
N ASN A 340 12.86 -12.25 -16.39
CA ASN A 340 12.99 -11.41 -17.59
C ASN A 340 13.31 -12.24 -18.84
N ALA A 341 13.53 -11.59 -19.99
CA ALA A 341 13.87 -12.25 -21.26
C ALA A 341 15.14 -13.12 -21.19
N GLU A 342 16.08 -12.75 -20.33
CA GLU A 342 17.36 -13.43 -20.13
C GLU A 342 17.25 -14.63 -19.16
N GLY A 343 16.06 -14.85 -18.59
CA GLY A 343 15.81 -15.88 -17.58
C GLY A 343 16.24 -15.51 -16.17
N VAL A 344 16.63 -14.24 -15.94
CA VAL A 344 16.99 -13.75 -14.59
C VAL A 344 15.73 -13.65 -13.75
N GLN A 345 15.73 -14.30 -12.59
CA GLN A 345 14.60 -14.25 -11.64
C GLN A 345 14.51 -12.87 -10.98
N ILE A 346 13.29 -12.35 -10.88
CA ILE A 346 12.96 -11.09 -10.17
C ILE A 346 12.16 -11.43 -8.93
N GLY A 347 12.66 -11.02 -7.77
CA GLY A 347 12.05 -11.34 -6.49
C GLY A 347 12.22 -12.81 -6.07
N THR A 348 11.33 -13.30 -5.21
CA THR A 348 11.39 -14.66 -4.64
C THR A 348 10.33 -15.57 -5.25
N VAL A 349 10.63 -16.88 -5.29
CA VAL A 349 9.64 -17.92 -5.63
C VAL A 349 8.50 -17.88 -4.61
N GLN A 350 7.27 -17.89 -5.11
CA GLN A 350 6.06 -17.99 -4.32
C GLN A 350 5.34 -19.32 -4.56
N THR A 351 4.38 -19.64 -3.71
CA THR A 351 3.58 -20.84 -3.84
C THR A 351 2.09 -20.54 -3.84
N PHE A 352 1.31 -21.34 -4.54
CA PHE A 352 -0.14 -21.42 -4.36
C PHE A 352 -0.56 -22.90 -4.34
N THR A 353 -1.74 -23.17 -3.78
CA THR A 353 -2.32 -24.51 -3.80
C THR A 353 -3.69 -24.43 -4.48
N THR A 354 -3.94 -25.30 -5.46
CA THR A 354 -5.25 -25.42 -6.09
C THR A 354 -6.28 -25.96 -5.10
N ASP A 355 -7.52 -25.54 -5.24
CA ASP A 355 -8.63 -26.04 -4.44
C ASP A 355 -8.91 -27.53 -4.69
N THR A 356 -9.70 -28.15 -3.82
CA THR A 356 -10.35 -29.44 -4.11
C THR A 356 -11.30 -29.27 -5.30
N ILE A 357 -11.63 -30.37 -5.99
CA ILE A 357 -12.61 -30.32 -7.10
C ILE A 357 -13.91 -29.70 -6.60
N GLU A 358 -14.31 -28.60 -7.24
CA GLU A 358 -15.53 -27.88 -6.87
C GLU A 358 -16.77 -28.55 -7.45
N PRO A 359 -17.87 -28.61 -6.67
CA PRO A 359 -19.13 -29.08 -7.20
C PRO A 359 -19.66 -28.11 -8.26
N LYS A 360 -20.14 -28.63 -9.38
CA LYS A 360 -20.83 -27.83 -10.42
C LYS A 360 -22.31 -27.77 -10.06
N THR A 361 -22.69 -26.73 -9.33
CA THR A 361 -24.09 -26.54 -8.91
C THR A 361 -24.94 -26.11 -10.11
N THR A 362 -26.01 -26.84 -10.39
CA THR A 362 -27.01 -26.43 -11.39
C THR A 362 -27.99 -25.42 -10.78
N LEU A 363 -28.52 -24.52 -11.62
CA LEU A 363 -29.57 -23.62 -11.18
C LEU A 363 -30.85 -24.42 -10.94
N TYR A 364 -31.42 -24.25 -9.76
CA TYR A 364 -32.74 -24.79 -9.46
C TYR A 364 -33.78 -24.12 -10.38
N ASN A 365 -34.68 -24.92 -11.01
CA ASN A 365 -35.74 -24.43 -11.90
C ASN A 365 -35.26 -23.35 -12.91
N GLY A 366 -34.05 -23.52 -13.43
CA GLY A 366 -33.48 -22.56 -14.39
C GLY A 366 -34.17 -22.55 -15.76
N ASN A 367 -34.86 -23.64 -16.09
CA ASN A 367 -35.73 -23.79 -17.26
C ASN A 367 -37.14 -23.21 -17.05
N PHE A 368 -37.43 -22.63 -15.91
CA PHE A 368 -38.72 -22.03 -15.57
C PHE A 368 -39.98 -22.89 -15.87
N ASP A 369 -39.85 -24.22 -15.87
CA ASP A 369 -40.99 -25.14 -16.03
C ASP A 369 -41.82 -25.26 -14.76
N GLY A 370 -41.23 -25.10 -13.60
CA GLY A 370 -41.87 -25.21 -12.29
C GLY A 370 -42.58 -23.94 -11.84
N TRP A 371 -43.85 -24.01 -11.61
CA TRP A 371 -44.64 -22.89 -11.10
C TRP A 371 -45.68 -23.35 -10.08
N TYR A 372 -45.78 -22.62 -8.99
CA TYR A 372 -46.74 -22.85 -7.92
C TYR A 372 -47.60 -21.60 -7.68
N LYS A 373 -48.92 -21.80 -7.47
CA LYS A 373 -49.84 -20.69 -7.21
C LYS A 373 -50.38 -20.76 -5.80
N LEU A 374 -49.83 -19.97 -4.91
CA LEU A 374 -50.23 -19.89 -3.51
C LEU A 374 -51.66 -19.33 -3.38
N ASN A 375 -52.58 -20.09 -2.76
CA ASN A 375 -53.97 -19.70 -2.49
C ASN A 375 -54.73 -19.21 -3.74
N ASP A 376 -54.41 -19.73 -4.93
CA ASP A 376 -54.99 -19.32 -6.21
C ASP A 376 -54.78 -17.82 -6.54
N LYS A 377 -53.79 -17.16 -5.90
CA LYS A 377 -53.55 -15.72 -6.05
C LYS A 377 -52.16 -15.37 -6.52
N THR A 378 -51.14 -15.85 -5.86
CA THR A 378 -49.78 -15.41 -6.06
C THR A 378 -48.93 -16.47 -6.76
N TRP A 379 -48.41 -16.21 -7.95
CA TRP A 379 -47.49 -17.08 -8.66
C TRP A 379 -46.08 -16.99 -8.09
N TYR A 380 -45.44 -18.16 -7.91
CA TYR A 380 -44.03 -18.33 -7.56
C TYR A 380 -43.34 -19.24 -8.59
N PRO A 381 -42.11 -18.90 -9.02
CA PRO A 381 -41.35 -19.73 -9.96
C PRO A 381 -40.64 -20.88 -9.22
N VAL A 382 -41.40 -21.83 -8.73
CA VAL A 382 -40.95 -22.97 -7.91
C VAL A 382 -41.70 -24.23 -8.35
N VAL A 383 -41.01 -25.37 -8.36
CA VAL A 383 -41.61 -26.67 -8.64
C VAL A 383 -42.62 -27.00 -7.55
N GLU A 384 -43.84 -27.35 -7.91
CA GLU A 384 -44.97 -27.53 -6.97
C GLU A 384 -44.68 -28.61 -5.92
N GLU A 385 -44.00 -29.69 -6.30
CA GLU A 385 -43.63 -30.78 -5.43
C GLU A 385 -42.59 -30.39 -4.35
N ASP A 386 -41.85 -29.31 -4.57
CA ASP A 386 -40.86 -28.81 -3.64
C ASP A 386 -41.43 -27.80 -2.63
N VAL A 387 -42.68 -27.41 -2.77
CA VAL A 387 -43.34 -26.46 -1.88
C VAL A 387 -43.92 -27.16 -0.66
N ASP A 388 -43.44 -26.77 0.54
CA ASP A 388 -44.15 -27.05 1.77
C ASP A 388 -45.09 -25.88 2.10
N PRO A 389 -46.40 -26.03 1.90
CA PRO A 389 -47.34 -24.94 2.08
C PRO A 389 -47.50 -24.50 3.55
N ASP A 390 -46.97 -25.26 4.51
CA ASP A 390 -46.98 -24.92 5.93
C ASP A 390 -45.73 -24.15 6.36
N VAL A 391 -44.68 -24.13 5.53
CA VAL A 391 -43.45 -23.38 5.77
C VAL A 391 -43.53 -22.02 5.06
N LYS A 392 -43.81 -20.96 5.82
CA LYS A 392 -43.97 -19.59 5.34
C LYS A 392 -43.27 -18.61 6.29
N ASP A 393 -42.94 -17.47 5.76
CA ASP A 393 -42.48 -16.34 6.57
C ASP A 393 -43.65 -15.75 7.40
N SER A 394 -43.34 -14.81 8.29
CA SER A 394 -44.30 -14.11 9.14
C SER A 394 -45.35 -13.29 8.37
N GLU A 395 -45.13 -13.00 7.11
CA GLU A 395 -46.06 -12.28 6.22
C GLU A 395 -46.90 -13.26 5.38
N GLY A 396 -46.61 -14.57 5.45
CA GLY A 396 -47.34 -15.64 4.77
C GLY A 396 -46.82 -16.00 3.38
N ASN A 397 -45.60 -15.55 2.99
CA ASN A 397 -44.95 -15.91 1.75
C ASN A 397 -44.17 -17.22 1.88
N ILE A 398 -44.08 -18.00 0.81
CA ILE A 398 -43.26 -19.23 0.80
C ILE A 398 -41.78 -18.88 0.55
N PHE A 399 -40.89 -19.65 1.15
CA PHE A 399 -39.46 -19.60 0.84
C PHE A 399 -39.18 -20.40 -0.44
N SER A 400 -38.44 -19.80 -1.38
CA SER A 400 -38.07 -20.42 -2.67
C SER A 400 -36.70 -19.95 -3.14
N PHE A 401 -36.12 -20.68 -4.09
CA PHE A 401 -34.84 -20.27 -4.68
C PHE A 401 -35.01 -19.00 -5.55
N TRP A 402 -36.05 -19.00 -6.40
CA TRP A 402 -36.49 -17.87 -7.19
C TRP A 402 -37.73 -17.23 -6.56
N ASP A 403 -37.77 -15.91 -6.53
CA ASP A 403 -38.93 -15.14 -6.11
C ASP A 403 -39.20 -13.97 -7.07
N SER A 404 -40.23 -13.21 -6.82
CA SER A 404 -40.65 -12.07 -7.65
C SER A 404 -41.40 -11.02 -6.81
N GLY A 405 -41.70 -9.87 -7.42
CA GLY A 405 -42.55 -8.84 -6.79
C GLY A 405 -44.02 -9.21 -6.64
N ASN A 406 -44.44 -10.43 -7.01
CA ASN A 406 -45.84 -10.83 -7.03
C ASN A 406 -46.53 -10.79 -5.65
N ALA A 407 -45.84 -11.15 -4.56
CA ALA A 407 -46.40 -11.10 -3.23
C ALA A 407 -46.87 -9.69 -2.84
N GLY A 408 -46.16 -8.64 -3.30
CA GLY A 408 -46.58 -7.25 -3.10
C GLY A 408 -47.74 -6.81 -4.00
N THR A 409 -47.82 -7.32 -5.23
CA THR A 409 -48.81 -6.88 -6.24
C THR A 409 -50.09 -7.71 -6.28
N SER A 410 -50.05 -8.97 -5.81
CA SER A 410 -51.20 -9.87 -5.77
C SER A 410 -52.31 -9.38 -4.84
N ILE A 411 -52.00 -8.50 -3.89
CA ILE A 411 -53.00 -7.80 -3.06
C ILE A 411 -53.98 -7.01 -3.95
N MET A 412 -53.50 -6.48 -5.07
CA MET A 412 -54.31 -5.79 -6.08
C MET A 412 -54.71 -6.71 -7.23
N SER A 413 -54.66 -8.02 -7.04
CA SER A 413 -54.97 -9.07 -8.02
C SER A 413 -54.10 -9.00 -9.29
N LYS A 414 -52.83 -8.59 -9.15
CA LYS A 414 -51.84 -8.51 -10.22
C LYS A 414 -50.68 -9.46 -9.96
N ASN A 415 -50.26 -10.19 -11.00
CA ASN A 415 -49.05 -10.99 -11.02
C ASN A 415 -48.22 -10.54 -12.23
N PRO A 416 -47.32 -9.57 -12.04
CA PRO A 416 -46.39 -9.13 -13.10
C PRO A 416 -45.49 -10.24 -13.61
N THR A 417 -45.34 -11.32 -12.81
CA THR A 417 -44.53 -12.50 -13.15
C THR A 417 -45.44 -13.74 -13.09
N ALA A 418 -45.48 -14.49 -14.18
CA ALA A 418 -46.37 -15.65 -14.32
C ALA A 418 -45.76 -16.70 -15.29
N PRO A 419 -46.26 -17.97 -15.26
CA PRO A 419 -45.88 -18.91 -16.29
C PRO A 419 -46.47 -18.52 -17.67
N GLU A 420 -45.73 -18.84 -18.73
CA GLU A 420 -46.15 -18.81 -20.11
C GLU A 420 -45.97 -20.21 -20.68
N ASP A 421 -46.97 -20.74 -21.39
CA ASP A 421 -46.98 -22.12 -21.91
C ASP A 421 -47.27 -22.18 -23.44
N VAL A 422 -47.47 -21.04 -24.06
CA VAL A 422 -47.72 -20.93 -25.51
C VAL A 422 -46.52 -20.33 -26.23
N ASP A 423 -46.01 -19.21 -25.75
CA ASP A 423 -44.85 -18.51 -26.33
C ASP A 423 -43.58 -18.88 -25.54
N VAL A 424 -43.12 -20.09 -25.76
CA VAL A 424 -42.00 -20.72 -25.06
C VAL A 424 -40.79 -20.90 -25.96
N ASN A 425 -39.58 -20.92 -25.40
CA ASN A 425 -38.34 -21.21 -26.13
C ASN A 425 -38.24 -22.71 -26.43
N THR A 426 -38.49 -23.54 -25.43
CA THR A 426 -38.41 -25.00 -25.56
C THR A 426 -39.82 -25.61 -25.68
N ALA A 427 -40.09 -26.26 -26.79
CA ALA A 427 -41.42 -26.85 -27.06
C ALA A 427 -41.82 -27.87 -25.98
N GLY A 428 -42.98 -27.68 -25.38
CA GLY A 428 -43.56 -28.55 -24.35
C GLY A 428 -43.12 -28.22 -22.93
N GLY A 429 -42.26 -27.19 -22.75
CA GLY A 429 -41.94 -26.58 -21.46
C GLY A 429 -42.82 -25.36 -21.15
N LYS A 430 -42.39 -24.61 -20.13
CA LYS A 430 -42.91 -23.28 -19.79
C LYS A 430 -41.79 -22.26 -19.81
N ALA A 431 -42.14 -21.01 -19.90
CA ALA A 431 -41.24 -19.90 -19.70
C ALA A 431 -41.75 -18.98 -18.58
N GLY A 432 -40.93 -18.13 -18.05
CA GLY A 432 -41.35 -17.03 -17.20
C GLY A 432 -41.74 -15.80 -18.03
N VAL A 433 -42.94 -15.29 -17.88
CA VAL A 433 -43.37 -14.01 -18.49
C VAL A 433 -43.38 -12.93 -17.40
N LEU A 434 -42.64 -11.86 -17.65
CA LEU A 434 -42.43 -10.71 -16.77
C LEU A 434 -43.02 -9.47 -17.48
N ILE A 435 -44.06 -8.86 -16.88
CA ILE A 435 -44.79 -7.76 -17.51
C ILE A 435 -44.73 -6.51 -16.65
N SER A 436 -44.20 -5.44 -17.15
CA SER A 436 -44.21 -4.12 -16.49
C SER A 436 -45.63 -3.53 -16.55
N GLN A 437 -46.18 -3.14 -15.41
CA GLN A 437 -47.53 -2.63 -15.33
C GLN A 437 -47.74 -1.63 -14.18
N TYR A 438 -48.76 -0.81 -14.29
CA TYR A 438 -49.18 0.02 -13.15
C TYR A 438 -50.01 -0.82 -12.19
N VAL A 439 -49.62 -0.81 -10.90
CA VAL A 439 -50.31 -1.52 -9.81
C VAL A 439 -51.04 -0.48 -8.95
N GLY A 440 -52.37 -0.48 -9.08
CA GLY A 440 -53.24 0.48 -8.41
C GLY A 440 -54.25 1.11 -9.33
N ILE A 441 -54.81 2.27 -8.93
CA ILE A 441 -55.81 3.02 -9.70
C ILE A 441 -55.18 4.30 -10.23
N LYS A 442 -54.62 4.25 -11.45
CA LYS A 442 -53.87 5.32 -12.06
C LYS A 442 -54.67 6.65 -12.14
N ALA A 443 -55.95 6.55 -12.47
CA ALA A 443 -56.85 7.71 -12.56
C ALA A 443 -57.01 8.48 -11.25
N LEU A 444 -56.78 7.83 -10.11
CA LEU A 444 -56.86 8.44 -8.78
C LEU A 444 -55.47 8.78 -8.20
N GLY A 445 -54.36 8.58 -8.95
CA GLY A 445 -52.99 8.75 -8.46
C GLY A 445 -52.65 7.74 -7.37
N MET A 446 -53.39 6.66 -7.22
CA MET A 446 -53.22 5.61 -6.21
C MET A 446 -52.51 4.44 -6.86
N GLY A 447 -51.25 4.19 -6.48
CA GLY A 447 -50.44 3.10 -7.01
C GLY A 447 -49.10 3.56 -7.56
N LYS A 448 -48.36 2.60 -8.08
CA LYS A 448 -47.02 2.82 -8.67
C LYS A 448 -46.80 1.92 -9.87
N PHE A 449 -45.88 2.32 -10.72
CA PHE A 449 -45.29 1.47 -11.74
C PHE A 449 -44.58 0.29 -11.03
N ALA A 450 -44.75 -0.93 -11.53
CA ALA A 450 -44.09 -2.15 -11.07
C ALA A 450 -43.56 -2.93 -12.27
N ALA A 451 -42.27 -3.18 -12.31
CA ALA A 451 -41.66 -4.04 -13.30
C ALA A 451 -41.92 -5.51 -12.94
N GLY A 452 -42.32 -6.31 -13.94
CA GLY A 452 -42.27 -7.75 -13.81
C GLY A 452 -40.83 -8.19 -13.64
N ASN A 453 -40.54 -9.03 -12.64
CA ASN A 453 -39.17 -9.45 -12.34
C ASN A 453 -39.15 -10.87 -11.75
N VAL A 454 -37.98 -11.50 -11.88
CA VAL A 454 -37.63 -12.74 -11.17
C VAL A 454 -36.23 -12.59 -10.65
N PHE A 455 -35.98 -13.05 -9.43
CA PHE A 455 -34.68 -12.94 -8.78
C PHE A 455 -34.40 -14.10 -7.82
N THR A 456 -33.14 -14.40 -7.59
CA THR A 456 -32.74 -15.31 -6.52
C THR A 456 -32.78 -14.57 -5.19
N GLY A 457 -33.69 -14.96 -4.31
CA GLY A 457 -33.91 -14.23 -3.06
C GLY A 457 -35.27 -14.48 -2.45
N HIS A 458 -35.80 -13.48 -1.74
CA HIS A 458 -37.10 -13.57 -1.04
C HIS A 458 -37.77 -12.19 -0.97
N PHE A 459 -39.04 -12.13 -1.37
CA PHE A 459 -39.88 -10.95 -1.18
C PHE A 459 -40.52 -11.00 0.20
N CYS A 460 -40.11 -10.12 1.12
CA CYS A 460 -40.66 -10.11 2.47
C CYS A 460 -42.06 -9.44 2.52
N LYS A 461 -42.15 -8.16 2.16
CA LYS A 461 -43.41 -7.41 2.23
C LYS A 461 -43.40 -6.15 1.38
N ALA A 462 -44.63 -5.63 1.10
CA ALA A 462 -44.85 -4.30 0.59
C ALA A 462 -45.54 -3.41 1.62
N ASN A 463 -45.12 -2.16 1.74
CA ASN A 463 -45.79 -1.13 2.51
C ASN A 463 -46.83 -0.45 1.62
N MET A 464 -48.09 -0.71 1.84
CA MET A 464 -49.19 -0.20 1.01
C MET A 464 -49.42 1.31 1.12
N SER A 465 -48.86 1.98 2.13
CA SER A 465 -48.96 3.44 2.29
C SER A 465 -47.87 4.19 1.52
N THR A 466 -46.68 3.61 1.42
CA THR A 466 -45.52 4.20 0.72
C THR A 466 -45.28 3.57 -0.64
N TYR A 467 -45.89 2.41 -0.93
CA TYR A 467 -45.66 1.53 -2.07
C TYR A 467 -44.21 1.03 -2.15
N GLN A 468 -43.49 1.01 -1.02
CA GLN A 468 -42.12 0.51 -0.92
C GLN A 468 -42.14 -0.98 -0.55
N ALA A 469 -41.11 -1.68 -1.04
CA ALA A 469 -40.94 -3.10 -0.74
C ALA A 469 -39.71 -3.34 0.12
N ARG A 470 -39.74 -4.45 0.89
CA ARG A 470 -38.58 -5.09 1.50
C ARG A 470 -38.30 -6.39 0.79
N ILE A 471 -37.12 -6.50 0.18
CA ILE A 471 -36.70 -7.63 -0.64
C ILE A 471 -35.31 -8.06 -0.18
N LEU A 472 -35.10 -9.34 -0.07
CA LEU A 472 -33.81 -9.96 0.24
C LEU A 472 -33.28 -10.62 -1.04
N PHE A 473 -32.05 -10.27 -1.42
CA PHE A 473 -31.39 -10.78 -2.61
C PHE A 473 -30.27 -11.75 -2.27
N GLY A 474 -30.11 -12.77 -3.11
CA GLY A 474 -29.05 -13.75 -3.06
C GLY A 474 -29.44 -15.03 -2.33
N GLN A 475 -29.06 -16.15 -2.90
CA GLN A 475 -29.19 -17.48 -2.32
C GLN A 475 -27.82 -18.04 -1.96
N PRO A 476 -27.68 -18.87 -0.91
CA PRO A 476 -26.42 -19.52 -0.57
C PRO A 476 -25.82 -20.27 -1.76
N PHE A 477 -24.54 -19.99 -2.07
CA PHE A 477 -23.89 -20.52 -3.25
C PHE A 477 -22.37 -20.42 -3.12
N THR A 478 -21.65 -21.50 -3.44
CA THR A 478 -20.19 -21.58 -3.22
C THR A 478 -19.39 -21.91 -4.47
N SER A 479 -20.06 -22.22 -5.59
CA SER A 479 -19.39 -22.57 -6.84
C SER A 479 -18.97 -21.32 -7.64
N ARG A 480 -18.01 -21.46 -8.55
CA ARG A 480 -17.48 -20.38 -9.36
C ARG A 480 -17.73 -20.61 -10.86
N PRO A 481 -18.94 -20.32 -11.37
CA PRO A 481 -19.24 -20.41 -12.80
C PRO A 481 -18.51 -19.33 -13.60
N VAL A 482 -18.19 -19.61 -14.85
CA VAL A 482 -17.57 -18.63 -15.75
C VAL A 482 -18.61 -17.82 -16.54
N GLN A 483 -19.82 -18.38 -16.76
CA GLN A 483 -20.89 -17.71 -17.50
C GLN A 483 -22.27 -18.06 -16.94
N LEU A 484 -23.22 -17.14 -17.13
CA LEU A 484 -24.66 -17.41 -17.13
C LEU A 484 -25.14 -17.42 -18.56
N LYS A 485 -25.86 -18.48 -18.97
CA LYS A 485 -26.51 -18.59 -20.27
C LYS A 485 -28.02 -18.76 -20.10
N GLY A 486 -28.75 -18.46 -21.13
CA GLY A 486 -30.19 -18.67 -21.20
C GLY A 486 -30.77 -18.07 -22.47
N SER A 487 -32.07 -18.06 -22.55
CA SER A 487 -32.83 -17.47 -23.66
C SER A 487 -33.82 -16.44 -23.14
N PHE A 488 -34.04 -15.40 -23.90
CA PHE A 488 -35.04 -14.40 -23.60
C PHE A 488 -35.68 -13.85 -24.86
N LYS A 489 -36.88 -13.32 -24.68
CA LYS A 489 -37.58 -12.53 -25.70
C LYS A 489 -38.09 -11.27 -25.03
N TYR A 490 -37.86 -10.12 -25.63
CA TYR A 490 -38.30 -8.86 -25.06
C TYR A 490 -39.13 -8.02 -26.06
N ASN A 491 -40.36 -7.78 -25.64
CA ASN A 491 -41.29 -6.88 -26.30
C ASN A 491 -41.25 -5.53 -25.60
N ARG A 492 -40.58 -4.60 -26.22
CA ARG A 492 -40.20 -3.30 -25.67
C ARG A 492 -41.33 -2.28 -25.74
N GLY A 493 -41.67 -1.64 -24.63
CA GLY A 493 -42.54 -0.47 -24.64
C GLY A 493 -41.77 0.83 -24.91
N THR A 494 -42.45 1.80 -25.54
CA THR A 494 -41.82 3.08 -25.96
C THR A 494 -42.31 4.30 -25.17
N THR A 495 -43.43 4.17 -24.44
CA THR A 495 -43.97 5.26 -23.61
C THR A 495 -43.49 5.09 -22.19
N ILE A 496 -42.56 5.92 -21.76
CA ILE A 496 -41.94 5.81 -20.43
C ILE A 496 -42.81 6.45 -19.36
N ASP A 497 -43.22 5.64 -18.40
CA ASP A 497 -43.86 6.06 -17.14
C ASP A 497 -42.77 6.24 -16.05
N ASN A 498 -42.91 7.26 -15.24
CA ASN A 498 -42.04 7.51 -14.09
C ASN A 498 -42.94 7.90 -12.92
N SER A 499 -43.07 7.01 -11.96
CA SER A 499 -43.91 7.19 -10.78
C SER A 499 -43.17 7.81 -9.58
N THR A 500 -41.89 8.19 -9.73
CA THR A 500 -41.10 8.90 -8.72
C THR A 500 -40.25 10.00 -9.35
N THR A 501 -40.00 11.07 -8.61
CA THR A 501 -39.12 12.18 -9.03
C THR A 501 -37.86 12.27 -8.17
N GLU A 502 -37.66 11.33 -7.26
CA GLU A 502 -36.67 11.50 -6.19
C GLU A 502 -35.25 11.06 -6.55
N ASP A 503 -35.06 10.14 -7.53
CA ASP A 503 -33.80 9.41 -7.66
C ASP A 503 -33.16 9.41 -9.07
N GLY A 504 -33.16 10.53 -9.75
CA GLY A 504 -32.43 10.67 -11.03
C GLY A 504 -33.33 10.71 -12.27
N ASP A 505 -32.75 11.08 -13.42
CA ASP A 505 -33.45 11.28 -14.68
C ASP A 505 -33.45 10.00 -15.54
N TYR A 506 -33.90 8.87 -14.96
CA TYR A 506 -33.95 7.59 -15.66
C TYR A 506 -34.94 7.61 -16.84
N LYS A 507 -35.98 8.45 -16.77
CA LYS A 507 -36.93 8.65 -17.87
C LYS A 507 -36.24 9.18 -19.12
N SER A 508 -35.48 10.27 -19.00
CA SER A 508 -34.72 10.83 -20.14
C SER A 508 -33.67 9.86 -20.68
N ILE A 509 -33.05 9.03 -19.80
CA ILE A 509 -32.13 7.99 -20.26
C ILE A 509 -32.86 6.97 -21.13
N LEU A 510 -34.02 6.45 -20.71
CA LEU A 510 -34.81 5.49 -21.49
C LEU A 510 -35.37 6.12 -22.76
N GLU A 511 -35.88 7.34 -22.71
CA GLU A 511 -36.35 8.06 -23.90
C GLU A 511 -35.23 8.25 -24.96
N ALA A 512 -33.99 8.53 -24.49
CA ALA A 512 -32.83 8.64 -25.38
C ALA A 512 -32.46 7.31 -26.05
N THR A 513 -32.75 6.17 -25.43
CA THR A 513 -32.58 4.84 -26.06
C THR A 513 -33.72 4.47 -27.00
N GLY A 514 -34.79 5.26 -27.05
CA GLY A 514 -35.99 5.04 -27.85
C GLY A 514 -37.00 4.11 -27.18
N GLY A 515 -37.00 3.94 -25.86
CA GLY A 515 -37.92 3.13 -25.08
C GLY A 515 -37.31 2.44 -23.89
N ASP A 516 -38.09 1.55 -23.28
CA ASP A 516 -37.68 0.78 -22.10
C ASP A 516 -36.54 -0.21 -22.41
N LEU A 517 -35.82 -0.65 -21.43
CA LEU A 517 -34.78 -1.69 -21.49
C LEU A 517 -35.11 -2.79 -20.49
N CYS A 518 -34.97 -4.04 -20.90
CA CYS A 518 -34.95 -5.11 -19.92
C CYS A 518 -33.60 -5.17 -19.18
N SER A 519 -33.49 -6.00 -18.17
CA SER A 519 -32.25 -6.26 -17.43
C SER A 519 -32.12 -7.73 -17.10
N ILE A 520 -30.94 -8.32 -17.36
CA ILE A 520 -30.57 -9.65 -16.88
C ILE A 520 -29.14 -9.52 -16.38
N TYR A 521 -28.89 -9.86 -15.12
CA TYR A 521 -27.55 -9.83 -14.55
C TYR A 521 -27.32 -10.94 -13.53
N ILE A 522 -26.06 -11.21 -13.26
CA ILE A 522 -25.59 -12.15 -12.25
C ILE A 522 -24.47 -11.52 -11.43
N ALA A 523 -24.49 -11.75 -10.11
CA ALA A 523 -23.41 -11.39 -9.20
C ALA A 523 -23.09 -12.55 -8.27
N LEU A 524 -21.81 -12.70 -7.96
CA LEU A 524 -21.31 -13.58 -6.89
C LEU A 524 -20.72 -12.70 -5.80
N VAL A 525 -21.12 -12.95 -4.55
CA VAL A 525 -20.72 -12.12 -3.42
C VAL A 525 -20.34 -12.97 -2.20
N ASP A 526 -19.49 -12.42 -1.30
CA ASP A 526 -18.97 -13.15 -0.14
C ASP A 526 -19.23 -12.49 1.21
N ASN A 527 -20.10 -11.49 1.26
CA ASN A 527 -20.48 -10.84 2.52
C ASN A 527 -21.11 -11.83 3.53
N GLU A 528 -21.21 -11.41 4.80
CA GLU A 528 -21.74 -12.27 5.87
C GLU A 528 -23.25 -12.52 5.74
N GLY A 529 -23.92 -11.72 4.91
CA GLY A 529 -25.34 -11.84 4.65
C GLY A 529 -26.24 -11.37 5.80
N ILE A 530 -27.54 -11.55 5.56
CA ILE A 530 -28.61 -11.17 6.47
C ILE A 530 -29.40 -12.41 6.80
N ASP A 531 -29.69 -12.63 8.08
CA ASP A 531 -30.60 -13.69 8.53
C ASP A 531 -32.04 -13.17 8.55
N TYR A 532 -32.91 -13.91 7.89
CA TYR A 532 -34.34 -13.67 7.93
C TYR A 532 -35.06 -14.98 8.21
N GLU A 533 -35.61 -15.12 9.40
CA GLU A 533 -36.36 -16.30 9.85
C GLU A 533 -35.64 -17.64 9.63
N GLY A 534 -34.30 -17.64 9.86
CA GLY A 534 -33.45 -18.82 9.72
C GLY A 534 -32.89 -19.05 8.31
N HIS A 535 -33.21 -18.21 7.32
CA HIS A 535 -32.70 -18.25 5.98
C HIS A 535 -31.67 -17.12 5.76
N LYS A 536 -30.60 -17.40 5.03
CA LYS A 536 -29.50 -16.44 4.74
C LYS A 536 -29.62 -15.85 3.35
N TYR A 537 -29.47 -14.53 3.26
CA TYR A 537 -29.49 -13.76 2.02
C TYR A 537 -28.31 -12.79 2.00
N ALA A 538 -27.85 -12.40 0.81
CA ALA A 538 -26.70 -11.49 0.67
C ALA A 538 -27.04 -10.05 1.07
N TYR A 539 -28.08 -9.48 0.50
CA TYR A 539 -28.44 -8.08 0.64
C TYR A 539 -29.93 -7.88 0.90
N GLU A 540 -30.26 -6.78 1.59
CA GLU A 540 -31.62 -6.28 1.75
C GLU A 540 -31.81 -4.98 0.94
N VAL A 541 -32.84 -4.92 0.11
CA VAL A 541 -33.37 -3.67 -0.43
C VAL A 541 -34.66 -3.36 0.31
N ASN A 542 -34.73 -2.17 0.92
CA ASN A 542 -35.88 -1.78 1.72
C ASN A 542 -36.17 -0.29 1.54
N GLY A 543 -37.19 0.02 0.76
CA GLY A 543 -37.56 1.39 0.43
C GLY A 543 -37.99 2.28 1.60
N ASP A 544 -38.34 1.68 2.74
CA ASP A 544 -38.71 2.43 3.95
C ASP A 544 -37.51 2.82 4.83
N LEU A 545 -36.28 2.46 4.45
CA LEU A 545 -35.08 2.87 5.18
C LEU A 545 -34.89 4.39 5.13
N SER A 546 -34.54 4.98 6.28
CA SER A 546 -34.12 6.37 6.38
C SER A 546 -32.60 6.46 6.24
N GLY A 547 -32.12 6.98 5.10
CA GLY A 547 -30.70 7.12 4.80
C GLY A 547 -30.08 5.90 4.09
N ASP A 548 -28.87 6.09 3.59
CA ASP A 548 -28.10 5.03 2.93
C ASP A 548 -27.34 4.22 4.00
N ASP A 549 -27.97 3.18 4.52
CA ASP A 549 -27.33 2.25 5.47
C ASP A 549 -26.50 1.19 4.71
N VAL A 550 -25.57 1.66 3.88
CA VAL A 550 -24.72 0.82 3.01
C VAL A 550 -23.78 -0.09 3.82
N GLY A 551 -23.48 0.28 5.07
CA GLY A 551 -22.54 -0.46 5.93
C GLY A 551 -23.02 -1.83 6.40
N ASN A 552 -24.34 -2.12 6.33
CA ASN A 552 -24.99 -3.32 6.88
C ASN A 552 -25.62 -4.21 5.80
N PHE A 553 -25.10 -4.18 4.57
CA PHE A 553 -25.64 -4.94 3.42
C PHE A 553 -27.09 -4.57 3.07
N LYS A 554 -27.52 -3.35 3.44
CA LYS A 554 -28.87 -2.83 3.23
C LYS A 554 -28.85 -1.60 2.32
N TYR A 555 -29.79 -1.56 1.41
CA TYR A 555 -29.95 -0.50 0.42
C TYR A 555 -31.39 0.02 0.41
N LYS A 556 -31.56 1.31 0.16
CA LYS A 556 -32.92 1.88 0.03
C LYS A 556 -33.56 1.52 -1.31
N ARG A 557 -32.77 1.45 -2.37
CA ARG A 557 -33.25 1.24 -3.76
C ARG A 557 -32.55 0.05 -4.42
N ALA A 558 -31.40 0.29 -5.00
CA ALA A 558 -30.66 -0.70 -5.76
C ALA A 558 -29.38 -1.11 -5.04
N ILE A 559 -28.96 -2.35 -5.18
CA ILE A 559 -27.69 -2.84 -4.69
C ILE A 559 -26.57 -2.20 -5.49
N ASP A 560 -25.54 -1.70 -4.80
CA ASP A 560 -24.32 -1.23 -5.47
C ASP A 560 -23.45 -2.42 -5.88
N PHE A 561 -23.40 -2.71 -7.17
CA PHE A 561 -22.49 -3.71 -7.75
C PHE A 561 -21.24 -3.07 -8.36
N SER A 562 -20.96 -1.80 -8.10
CA SER A 562 -19.72 -1.14 -8.54
C SER A 562 -18.49 -1.67 -7.82
N GLU A 563 -17.30 -1.22 -8.21
CA GLU A 563 -16.03 -1.56 -7.55
C GLU A 563 -15.94 -1.11 -6.09
N LYS A 564 -16.78 -0.17 -5.67
CA LYS A 564 -16.85 0.30 -4.28
C LYS A 564 -17.36 -0.77 -3.32
N ASN A 565 -18.14 -1.71 -3.83
CA ASN A 565 -18.58 -2.86 -3.05
C ASN A 565 -17.55 -3.98 -3.12
N SER A 566 -16.66 -4.02 -2.16
CA SER A 566 -15.57 -5.01 -2.08
C SER A 566 -16.04 -6.46 -1.91
N HIS A 567 -17.31 -6.69 -1.55
CA HIS A 567 -17.87 -8.02 -1.41
C HIS A 567 -18.32 -8.63 -2.74
N VAL A 568 -18.37 -7.86 -3.82
CA VAL A 568 -18.68 -8.39 -5.14
C VAL A 568 -17.43 -9.07 -5.72
N ILE A 569 -17.47 -10.41 -5.78
CA ILE A 569 -16.38 -11.23 -6.33
C ILE A 569 -16.42 -11.25 -7.85
N ALA A 570 -17.62 -11.42 -8.43
CA ALA A 570 -17.81 -11.42 -9.87
C ALA A 570 -19.16 -10.80 -10.23
N TYR A 571 -19.23 -10.17 -11.40
CA TYR A 571 -20.45 -9.56 -11.92
C TYR A 571 -20.50 -9.69 -13.44
N GLY A 572 -21.70 -9.80 -13.96
CA GLY A 572 -21.96 -9.72 -15.40
C GLY A 572 -23.40 -9.35 -15.69
N SER A 573 -23.65 -8.70 -16.80
CA SER A 573 -25.01 -8.34 -17.26
C SER A 573 -25.07 -8.38 -18.79
N ILE A 574 -26.28 -8.49 -19.35
CA ILE A 574 -26.50 -8.18 -20.76
C ILE A 574 -26.16 -6.71 -21.00
N THR A 575 -25.75 -6.40 -22.22
CA THR A 575 -25.48 -5.01 -22.66
C THR A 575 -26.77 -4.24 -22.86
N ASP A 576 -26.69 -2.89 -22.86
CA ASP A 576 -27.85 -2.04 -23.18
C ASP A 576 -28.39 -2.26 -24.61
N GLU A 577 -27.55 -2.73 -25.52
CA GLU A 577 -28.00 -3.07 -26.86
C GLU A 577 -28.83 -4.37 -26.87
N GLU A 578 -28.35 -5.41 -26.20
CA GLU A 578 -29.11 -6.66 -26.02
C GLU A 578 -30.41 -6.42 -25.24
N ALA A 579 -30.37 -5.53 -24.24
CA ALA A 579 -31.53 -5.16 -23.41
C ALA A 579 -32.69 -4.49 -24.17
N LYS A 580 -32.46 -4.04 -25.42
CA LYS A 580 -33.53 -3.57 -26.30
C LYS A 580 -34.42 -4.71 -26.81
N GLY A 581 -33.86 -5.93 -26.85
CA GLY A 581 -34.52 -7.09 -27.42
C GLY A 581 -34.83 -6.95 -28.92
N THR A 582 -35.23 -8.02 -29.55
CA THR A 582 -35.61 -8.08 -30.97
C THR A 582 -37.10 -8.32 -31.18
N GLY A 583 -37.85 -8.61 -30.12
CA GLY A 583 -39.22 -9.10 -30.18
C GLY A 583 -39.34 -10.60 -30.49
N GLU A 584 -38.20 -11.28 -30.69
CA GLU A 584 -38.11 -12.72 -30.92
C GLU A 584 -37.24 -13.37 -29.82
N TRP A 585 -37.36 -14.70 -29.67
CA TRP A 585 -36.47 -15.47 -28.80
C TRP A 585 -35.03 -15.38 -29.27
N GLN A 586 -34.13 -15.12 -28.33
CA GLN A 586 -32.69 -15.04 -28.56
C GLN A 586 -31.93 -15.57 -27.37
N ASP A 587 -30.82 -16.24 -27.66
CA ASP A 587 -29.91 -16.70 -26.60
C ASP A 587 -29.05 -15.54 -26.10
N PHE A 588 -28.70 -15.62 -24.83
CA PHE A 588 -27.69 -14.73 -24.23
C PHE A 588 -26.57 -15.52 -23.57
N THR A 589 -25.42 -14.90 -23.47
CA THR A 589 -24.27 -15.39 -22.72
C THR A 589 -23.66 -14.24 -21.95
N ILE A 590 -23.77 -14.26 -20.65
CA ILE A 590 -23.16 -13.29 -19.75
C ILE A 590 -21.88 -13.89 -19.19
N ASN A 591 -20.71 -13.30 -19.53
CA ASN A 591 -19.45 -13.64 -18.91
C ASN A 591 -19.39 -13.01 -17.51
N LEU A 592 -19.03 -13.80 -16.50
CA LEU A 592 -18.76 -13.27 -15.18
C LEU A 592 -17.35 -12.68 -15.17
N GLU A 593 -17.25 -11.37 -14.95
CA GLU A 593 -15.97 -10.69 -14.78
C GLU A 593 -15.57 -10.76 -13.29
N TYR A 594 -14.57 -11.58 -13.00
CA TYR A 594 -14.05 -11.79 -11.64
C TYR A 594 -13.15 -10.64 -11.22
N ARG A 595 -13.46 -10.01 -10.11
CA ARG A 595 -12.65 -8.97 -9.46
C ARG A 595 -11.57 -9.57 -8.57
N ASP A 596 -11.85 -10.76 -8.03
CA ASP A 596 -10.92 -11.50 -7.19
C ASP A 596 -11.03 -13.00 -7.51
N MET A 597 -9.96 -13.55 -8.05
CA MET A 597 -9.89 -14.97 -8.44
C MET A 597 -9.60 -15.90 -7.24
N GLY A 598 -9.13 -15.35 -6.12
CA GLY A 598 -8.78 -16.13 -4.93
C GLY A 598 -9.93 -16.37 -3.96
N ARG A 599 -10.99 -15.57 -4.04
CA ARG A 599 -12.12 -15.65 -3.10
C ARG A 599 -13.22 -16.59 -3.59
N LYS A 600 -13.92 -17.22 -2.64
CA LYS A 600 -15.08 -18.05 -2.91
C LYS A 600 -16.36 -17.29 -2.57
N PRO A 601 -17.41 -17.41 -3.42
CA PRO A 601 -18.70 -16.78 -3.11
C PRO A 601 -19.37 -17.49 -1.94
N LYS A 602 -20.23 -16.76 -1.26
CA LYS A 602 -21.18 -17.27 -0.28
C LYS A 602 -22.61 -17.22 -0.81
N TYR A 603 -22.85 -16.33 -1.79
CA TYR A 603 -24.17 -16.13 -2.39
C TYR A 603 -24.08 -15.89 -3.89
N ILE A 604 -25.17 -16.29 -4.58
CA ILE A 604 -25.45 -15.96 -5.97
C ILE A 604 -26.67 -15.05 -6.05
N ILE A 605 -26.57 -14.00 -6.84
CA ILE A 605 -27.67 -13.10 -7.18
C ILE A 605 -27.86 -13.16 -8.68
N ILE A 606 -29.06 -13.58 -9.13
CA ILE A 606 -29.47 -13.49 -10.53
C ILE A 606 -30.78 -12.72 -10.55
N VAL A 607 -30.90 -11.75 -11.43
CA VAL A 607 -32.11 -10.95 -11.60
C VAL A 607 -32.42 -10.83 -13.07
N ALA A 608 -33.70 -11.03 -13.42
CA ALA A 608 -34.27 -10.63 -14.69
C ALA A 608 -35.44 -9.68 -14.44
N SER A 609 -35.52 -8.57 -15.17
CA SER A 609 -36.56 -7.57 -15.03
C SER A 609 -37.00 -7.03 -16.37
N ALA A 610 -38.30 -6.87 -16.56
CA ALA A 610 -38.89 -6.30 -17.79
C ALA A 610 -38.61 -4.80 -17.93
N SER A 611 -38.20 -4.11 -16.88
CA SER A 611 -37.77 -2.71 -16.89
C SER A 611 -36.51 -2.51 -16.06
N LYS A 612 -35.43 -2.06 -16.68
CA LYS A 612 -34.11 -1.89 -16.06
C LYS A 612 -34.12 -0.96 -14.85
N TYR A 613 -34.95 0.06 -14.87
CA TYR A 613 -35.08 1.03 -13.79
C TYR A 613 -36.38 0.83 -12.98
N GLY A 614 -36.88 -0.41 -12.92
CA GLY A 614 -38.06 -0.77 -12.13
C GLY A 614 -37.95 -0.45 -10.64
N ASP A 615 -36.75 -0.57 -10.07
CA ASP A 615 -36.44 -0.21 -8.67
C ASP A 615 -36.67 1.29 -8.41
N TYR A 616 -36.64 2.11 -9.44
CA TYR A 616 -36.94 3.55 -9.42
C TYR A 616 -38.35 3.86 -9.95
N PHE A 617 -39.23 2.86 -10.02
CA PHE A 617 -40.58 2.99 -10.54
C PHE A 617 -40.63 3.62 -11.95
N THR A 618 -39.63 3.35 -12.77
CA THR A 618 -39.46 3.92 -14.12
C THR A 618 -39.37 2.82 -15.15
N GLY A 619 -40.16 2.94 -16.23
CA GLY A 619 -40.19 1.99 -17.31
C GLY A 619 -41.43 2.21 -18.22
N SER A 620 -41.78 1.25 -19.05
CA SER A 620 -42.96 1.33 -19.92
C SER A 620 -43.98 0.27 -19.58
N GLU A 621 -45.23 0.69 -19.32
CA GLU A 621 -46.32 -0.27 -19.14
C GLU A 621 -46.47 -1.13 -20.40
N GLY A 622 -46.58 -2.45 -20.21
CA GLY A 622 -46.65 -3.43 -21.28
C GLY A 622 -45.30 -3.91 -21.80
N SER A 623 -44.18 -3.35 -21.34
CA SER A 623 -42.88 -3.99 -21.58
C SER A 623 -42.92 -5.41 -21.02
N THR A 624 -42.63 -6.39 -21.91
CA THR A 624 -42.78 -7.81 -21.57
C THR A 624 -41.48 -8.56 -21.86
N LEU A 625 -40.88 -9.12 -20.84
CA LEU A 625 -39.70 -9.98 -20.91
C LEU A 625 -40.12 -11.44 -20.67
N TYR A 626 -39.80 -12.30 -21.59
CA TYR A 626 -39.87 -13.75 -21.43
C TYR A 626 -38.48 -14.27 -21.11
N VAL A 627 -38.35 -15.21 -20.20
CA VAL A 627 -37.09 -15.82 -19.79
C VAL A 627 -37.21 -17.34 -19.73
N ASP A 628 -36.17 -18.02 -20.20
CA ASP A 628 -36.14 -19.48 -20.25
C ASP A 628 -34.69 -20.01 -20.24
N ASP A 629 -34.51 -21.29 -19.85
CA ASP A 629 -33.30 -22.09 -19.98
C ASP A 629 -32.03 -21.46 -19.33
N PHE A 630 -32.17 -20.78 -18.18
CA PHE A 630 -31.02 -20.25 -17.45
C PHE A 630 -30.14 -21.38 -16.92
N SER A 631 -28.84 -21.28 -17.21
CA SER A 631 -27.84 -22.29 -16.82
C SER A 631 -26.50 -21.67 -16.51
N LEU A 632 -25.79 -22.27 -15.57
CA LEU A 632 -24.42 -21.89 -15.20
C LEU A 632 -23.42 -22.73 -15.97
N VAL A 633 -22.41 -22.07 -16.54
CA VAL A 633 -21.31 -22.71 -17.25
C VAL A 633 -20.05 -22.65 -16.38
N TYR A 634 -19.41 -23.79 -16.22
CA TYR A 634 -18.18 -23.96 -15.41
C TYR A 634 -16.94 -24.26 -16.28
N GLU A 635 -17.15 -24.58 -17.53
CA GLU A 635 -16.08 -24.88 -18.46
C GLU A 635 -15.58 -23.59 -19.14
N GLY A 636 -14.27 -23.51 -19.35
CA GLY A 636 -13.64 -22.36 -20.01
C GLY A 636 -12.77 -21.53 -19.08
N THR A 637 -12.24 -20.46 -19.63
CA THR A 637 -11.39 -19.52 -18.90
C THR A 637 -12.27 -18.38 -18.39
N PRO A 638 -12.28 -18.08 -17.08
CA PRO A 638 -13.03 -16.97 -16.53
C PRO A 638 -12.50 -15.63 -17.06
N SER A 639 -13.39 -14.68 -17.23
CA SER A 639 -13.02 -13.28 -17.48
C SER A 639 -12.55 -12.64 -16.18
N VAL A 640 -11.48 -11.85 -16.26
CA VAL A 640 -10.97 -11.08 -15.11
C VAL A 640 -11.30 -9.62 -15.35
N TRP A 641 -11.86 -8.98 -14.33
CA TRP A 641 -12.16 -7.55 -14.35
C TRP A 641 -10.88 -6.75 -14.61
N LYS A 642 -10.96 -5.87 -15.60
CA LYS A 642 -9.89 -4.89 -15.89
C LYS A 642 -10.46 -3.51 -15.61
N ASN A 643 -9.82 -2.78 -14.72
CA ASN A 643 -10.16 -1.37 -14.51
C ASN A 643 -10.18 -0.68 -15.88
N LYS A 644 -11.36 -0.22 -16.30
CA LYS A 644 -11.54 0.51 -17.57
C LYS A 644 -11.25 1.98 -17.41
#